data_ad5f2648e9e4683aa3ab013600e725d1
#
_entry.id   ad5f2648e9e4683aa3ab013600e725d1
#
_cell.length_a   1.000
_cell.length_b   1.000
_cell.length_c   1.000
_cell.angle_alpha   90.00
_cell.angle_beta   90.00
_cell.angle_gamma   90.00
#
_symmetry.space_group_name_H-M   'P 1'
#
loop_
_entity.id
_entity.type
_entity.pdbx_description
1 polymer ?
#
loop_
_entity_poly.entity_id
_entity_poly.type
_entity_poly.pdbx_seq_one_letter_code
_entity_poly.pdbx_strand_id
1 'polypeptide(L)'
;MSIELARAQMERGAALHRANQFGLAQSHYERAVKLDPQNADAWHLLGLAAFQLGVFAKAVKHIRKAVQVRPEFAEAWNNLGITLKSKALQMRAASASPAAVKAEFDTAQAAFTQAMTLRTMYVEAAHNLGILLEARGDYAAAHSAYGTALSWRPRAVDSLTNFGNLLRKQGQCDGALPLLAKADALAANATTALNLALVKLDLADYKGAMHDAQRAFTLEPELLDARASYGTAARLGGDLAAALPALRHVAGQTVAARLPSASDALLELAIAENAGGDYAKARGLLVDARKLAPKNERLRWNAAFLLPALMQDTDATVQALQHFEAALGEFEARTDWHKIAADALLEAALTTSNFDLAYLPGETLALQQRFARLVSFVVNTHIRPRSEVNADQPRPETLAPRKRRIGVISSYLREHTVMRYFAGFITALCAHDDVDVWIWYTGATLDAQSEALKTAAHRFEHVKTGVQATISEILSVDLDLMIFPDVGMDSQQQVFAAWRLAAVQVALYGHPVSTGLPQMDVYFSAEALEPDQAQSDYSERLVRLPGLGAALIAPKPVPARSTISADSVAPARLLCVQNLAKLTPEFDLAVAEILAKSNATLTFIDRQPVVSARYLARLQSVLLAHGVAFERIKLLPACAYSEFMQQLADADLVLDSPWFSGGASSIDTLSAGTPILAWESRFARGRQTGAMLQILGLSELVASNKDDFVAKALAIMRDPDQQLRLRQQIKGNSHRLFADAATKQFVVEVLALAGVALGQSAIVAN
;
A
#
# COMPACT_ATOMS: atom_id res chain seq x y z
N MET A 1 -57.25 28.06 32.07
CA MET A 1 -56.27 29.10 32.44
C MET A 1 -54.87 28.55 32.61
N SER A 2 -54.55 27.51 33.46
CA SER A 2 -53.17 26.98 33.57
C SER A 2 -52.68 26.25 32.32
N ILE A 3 -53.55 25.45 31.64
CA ILE A 3 -53.22 24.68 30.43
C ILE A 3 -53.01 25.64 29.25
N GLU A 4 -53.83 26.67 29.09
CA GLU A 4 -53.64 27.68 28.03
C GLU A 4 -52.33 28.47 28.21
N LEU A 5 -52.00 28.79 29.48
CA LEU A 5 -50.72 29.45 29.82
C LEU A 5 -49.54 28.52 29.57
N ALA A 6 -49.65 27.20 29.85
CA ALA A 6 -48.66 26.21 29.55
C ALA A 6 -48.43 26.10 28.00
N ARG A 7 -49.52 26.09 27.20
CA ARG A 7 -49.46 26.11 25.76
C ARG A 7 -48.75 27.34 25.20
N ALA A 8 -49.07 28.53 25.72
CA ALA A 8 -48.39 29.77 25.31
C ALA A 8 -46.89 29.75 25.64
N GLN A 9 -46.50 29.15 26.78
CA GLN A 9 -45.07 28.97 27.12
C GLN A 9 -44.39 28.00 26.16
N MET A 10 -45.06 26.90 25.77
CA MET A 10 -44.54 25.96 24.77
C MET A 10 -44.30 26.61 23.39
N GLU A 11 -45.27 27.40 22.92
CA GLU A 11 -45.17 28.09 21.62
C GLU A 11 -43.99 29.08 21.61
N ARG A 12 -43.83 29.87 22.72
CA ARG A 12 -42.67 30.75 22.89
C ARG A 12 -41.34 29.95 22.95
N GLY A 13 -41.32 28.87 23.72
CA GLY A 13 -40.18 27.99 23.81
C GLY A 13 -39.82 27.40 22.45
N ALA A 14 -40.82 26.95 21.67
CA ALA A 14 -40.60 26.41 20.33
C ALA A 14 -40.07 27.44 19.33
N ALA A 15 -40.51 28.70 19.41
CA ALA A 15 -39.97 29.78 18.62
C ALA A 15 -38.50 30.06 18.94
N LEU A 16 -38.13 30.10 20.22
CA LEU A 16 -36.75 30.28 20.66
C LEU A 16 -35.87 29.06 20.30
N HIS A 17 -36.41 27.86 20.40
CA HIS A 17 -35.71 26.63 19.98
C HIS A 17 -35.37 26.65 18.51
N ARG A 18 -36.30 27.06 17.64
CA ARG A 18 -36.07 27.26 16.20
C ARG A 18 -35.02 28.34 15.88
N ALA A 19 -34.93 29.34 16.79
CA ALA A 19 -33.91 30.40 16.72
C ALA A 19 -32.57 29.99 17.36
N ASN A 20 -32.38 28.69 17.70
CA ASN A 20 -31.19 28.15 18.37
C ASN A 20 -30.89 28.77 19.76
N GLN A 21 -31.88 29.45 20.39
CA GLN A 21 -31.76 30.03 21.69
C GLN A 21 -32.17 29.03 22.78
N PHE A 22 -31.45 27.91 22.86
CA PHE A 22 -31.83 26.73 23.64
C PHE A 22 -31.96 27.01 25.15
N GLY A 23 -31.14 27.90 25.75
CA GLY A 23 -31.22 28.25 27.15
C GLY A 23 -32.51 29.04 27.49
N LEU A 24 -32.93 29.94 26.63
CA LEU A 24 -34.20 30.66 26.77
C LEU A 24 -35.39 29.73 26.50
N ALA A 25 -35.30 28.88 25.48
CA ALA A 25 -36.31 27.85 25.19
C ALA A 25 -36.50 26.94 26.39
N GLN A 26 -35.42 26.46 27.02
CA GLN A 26 -35.47 25.65 28.24
C GLN A 26 -36.27 26.33 29.36
N SER A 27 -36.03 27.61 29.62
CA SER A 27 -36.73 28.36 30.66
C SER A 27 -38.25 28.42 30.42
N HIS A 28 -38.66 28.56 29.16
CA HIS A 28 -40.09 28.53 28.81
C HIS A 28 -40.68 27.13 28.94
N TYR A 29 -39.99 26.08 28.51
CA TYR A 29 -40.45 24.70 28.69
C TYR A 29 -40.50 24.30 30.16
N GLU A 30 -39.57 24.76 31.02
CA GLU A 30 -39.64 24.55 32.48
C GLU A 30 -40.88 25.18 33.12
N ARG A 31 -41.31 26.35 32.62
CA ARG A 31 -42.57 26.95 33.04
C ARG A 31 -43.78 26.17 32.56
N ALA A 32 -43.73 25.70 31.31
CA ALA A 32 -44.80 24.86 30.72
C ALA A 32 -45.03 23.59 31.53
N VAL A 33 -43.98 22.82 31.90
CA VAL A 33 -44.10 21.56 32.66
C VAL A 33 -44.52 21.83 34.14
N LYS A 34 -44.23 23.03 34.66
CA LYS A 34 -44.74 23.43 35.99
C LYS A 34 -46.25 23.73 35.98
N LEU A 35 -46.75 24.31 34.90
CA LEU A 35 -48.16 24.65 34.72
C LEU A 35 -49.00 23.43 34.31
N ASP A 36 -48.43 22.52 33.53
CA ASP A 36 -49.05 21.27 33.10
C ASP A 36 -48.04 20.10 33.18
N PRO A 37 -47.91 19.46 34.35
CA PRO A 37 -47.01 18.31 34.55
C PRO A 37 -47.37 17.05 33.75
N GLN A 38 -48.59 16.98 33.23
CA GLN A 38 -49.06 15.85 32.41
C GLN A 38 -48.82 16.07 30.90
N ASN A 39 -48.19 17.15 30.52
CA ASN A 39 -47.87 17.45 29.13
C ASN A 39 -46.58 16.74 28.70
N ALA A 40 -46.70 15.59 28.03
CA ALA A 40 -45.58 14.81 27.58
C ALA A 40 -44.72 15.57 26.53
N ASP A 41 -45.33 16.37 25.66
CA ASP A 41 -44.62 17.15 24.64
C ASP A 41 -43.76 18.24 25.31
N ALA A 42 -44.26 18.88 26.36
CA ALA A 42 -43.46 19.87 27.09
C ALA A 42 -42.23 19.23 27.76
N TRP A 43 -42.38 18.06 28.38
CA TRP A 43 -41.26 17.31 28.95
C TRP A 43 -40.25 16.87 27.88
N HIS A 44 -40.74 16.41 26.72
CA HIS A 44 -39.92 15.99 25.58
C HIS A 44 -39.10 17.18 25.05
N LEU A 45 -39.74 18.32 24.77
CA LEU A 45 -39.07 19.53 24.27
C LEU A 45 -38.07 20.11 25.27
N LEU A 46 -38.40 20.06 26.58
CA LEU A 46 -37.47 20.43 27.65
C LEU A 46 -36.23 19.54 27.64
N GLY A 47 -36.41 18.22 27.40
CA GLY A 47 -35.31 17.29 27.26
C GLY A 47 -34.47 17.55 26.04
N LEU A 48 -35.09 17.87 24.90
CA LEU A 48 -34.37 18.23 23.67
C LEU A 48 -33.57 19.52 23.85
N ALA A 49 -34.11 20.54 24.50
CA ALA A 49 -33.37 21.77 24.79
C ALA A 49 -32.14 21.49 25.70
N ALA A 50 -32.30 20.64 26.73
CA ALA A 50 -31.18 20.20 27.57
C ALA A 50 -30.13 19.37 26.78
N PHE A 51 -30.57 18.56 25.83
CA PHE A 51 -29.69 17.81 24.91
C PHE A 51 -28.83 18.75 24.04
N GLN A 52 -29.45 19.75 23.43
CA GLN A 52 -28.75 20.74 22.61
C GLN A 52 -27.72 21.58 23.42
N LEU A 53 -27.99 21.77 24.71
CA LEU A 53 -27.05 22.40 25.63
C LEU A 53 -25.93 21.46 26.14
N GLY A 54 -25.89 20.21 25.68
CA GLY A 54 -24.91 19.21 26.11
C GLY A 54 -25.11 18.64 27.52
N VAL A 55 -26.23 18.94 28.17
CA VAL A 55 -26.52 18.53 29.55
C VAL A 55 -27.29 17.19 29.55
N PHE A 56 -26.65 16.14 29.06
CA PHE A 56 -27.28 14.85 28.74
C PHE A 56 -27.99 14.22 29.98
N ALA A 57 -27.42 14.33 31.16
CA ALA A 57 -28.09 13.79 32.40
C ALA A 57 -29.44 14.42 32.63
N LYS A 58 -29.59 15.75 32.48
CA LYS A 58 -30.87 16.44 32.59
C LYS A 58 -31.80 16.08 31.45
N ALA A 59 -31.29 16.01 30.22
CA ALA A 59 -32.03 15.60 29.02
C ALA A 59 -32.67 14.23 29.22
N VAL A 60 -31.91 13.22 29.68
CA VAL A 60 -32.42 11.87 30.01
C VAL A 60 -33.52 11.94 31.01
N LYS A 61 -33.36 12.72 32.12
CA LYS A 61 -34.39 12.88 33.17
C LYS A 61 -35.71 13.42 32.59
N HIS A 62 -35.63 14.44 31.76
CA HIS A 62 -36.81 15.07 31.19
C HIS A 62 -37.51 14.21 30.15
N ILE A 63 -36.76 13.57 29.22
CA ILE A 63 -37.36 12.70 28.21
C ILE A 63 -37.93 11.44 28.84
N ARG A 64 -37.29 10.86 29.89
CA ARG A 64 -37.91 9.77 30.67
C ARG A 64 -39.25 10.19 31.29
N LYS A 65 -39.38 11.43 31.73
CA LYS A 65 -40.67 11.92 32.25
C LYS A 65 -41.70 12.01 31.13
N ALA A 66 -41.30 12.43 29.90
CA ALA A 66 -42.21 12.44 28.76
C ALA A 66 -42.78 11.06 28.46
N VAL A 67 -41.93 10.01 28.40
CA VAL A 67 -42.35 8.63 28.11
C VAL A 67 -43.08 7.97 29.26
N GLN A 68 -42.88 8.46 30.50
CA GLN A 68 -43.72 8.06 31.68
C GLN A 68 -45.14 8.62 31.61
N VAL A 69 -45.27 9.87 31.12
CA VAL A 69 -46.57 10.52 30.95
C VAL A 69 -47.31 9.96 29.75
N ARG A 70 -46.61 9.67 28.63
CA ARG A 70 -47.17 9.10 27.42
C ARG A 70 -46.28 7.93 26.94
N PRO A 71 -46.55 6.70 27.43
CA PRO A 71 -45.73 5.53 27.10
C PRO A 71 -45.69 5.18 25.60
N GLU A 72 -46.70 5.52 24.82
CA GLU A 72 -46.83 5.29 23.38
C GLU A 72 -46.10 6.37 22.54
N PHE A 73 -45.35 7.27 23.12
CA PHE A 73 -44.66 8.36 22.42
C PHE A 73 -43.37 7.88 21.75
N ALA A 74 -43.51 7.26 20.57
CA ALA A 74 -42.40 6.64 19.86
C ALA A 74 -41.22 7.61 19.57
N GLU A 75 -41.50 8.87 19.21
CA GLU A 75 -40.46 9.90 18.98
C GLU A 75 -39.68 10.22 20.27
N ALA A 76 -40.34 10.27 21.39
CA ALA A 76 -39.66 10.51 22.68
C ALA A 76 -38.78 9.30 23.06
N TRP A 77 -39.21 8.08 22.80
CA TRP A 77 -38.39 6.88 23.00
C TRP A 77 -37.16 6.90 22.12
N ASN A 78 -37.28 7.24 20.82
CA ASN A 78 -36.13 7.39 19.93
C ASN A 78 -35.15 8.45 20.44
N ASN A 79 -35.64 9.62 20.83
CA ASN A 79 -34.81 10.70 21.35
C ASN A 79 -34.18 10.38 22.71
N LEU A 80 -34.86 9.54 23.55
CA LEU A 80 -34.26 9.00 24.78
C LEU A 80 -33.05 8.11 24.43
N GLY A 81 -33.19 7.24 23.43
CA GLY A 81 -32.10 6.39 22.94
C GLY A 81 -30.89 7.22 22.45
N ILE A 82 -31.15 8.27 21.65
CA ILE A 82 -30.08 9.19 21.17
C ILE A 82 -29.37 9.86 22.37
N THR A 83 -30.16 10.34 23.35
CA THR A 83 -29.63 11.06 24.52
C THR A 83 -28.81 10.15 25.42
N LEU A 84 -29.27 8.90 25.63
CA LEU A 84 -28.55 7.89 26.43
C LEU A 84 -27.25 7.48 25.76
N LYS A 85 -27.24 7.29 24.41
CA LYS A 85 -26.04 7.05 23.64
C LYS A 85 -25.02 8.19 23.83
N SER A 86 -25.46 9.44 23.69
CA SER A 86 -24.57 10.60 23.85
C SER A 86 -24.02 10.71 25.28
N LYS A 87 -24.85 10.40 26.31
CA LYS A 87 -24.40 10.31 27.70
C LYS A 87 -23.37 9.20 27.90
N ALA A 88 -23.58 7.99 27.33
CA ALA A 88 -22.66 6.88 27.43
C ALA A 88 -21.29 7.23 26.79
N LEU A 89 -21.30 7.90 25.64
CA LEU A 89 -20.09 8.39 24.97
C LEU A 89 -19.36 9.45 25.84
N GLN A 90 -20.07 10.37 26.43
CA GLN A 90 -19.50 11.35 27.37
C GLN A 90 -18.87 10.66 28.58
N MET A 91 -19.55 9.66 29.17
CA MET A 91 -19.05 8.88 30.31
C MET A 91 -17.78 8.10 29.91
N ARG A 92 -17.74 7.52 28.71
CA ARG A 92 -16.56 6.82 28.16
C ARG A 92 -15.38 7.78 28.01
N ALA A 93 -15.60 8.97 27.47
CA ALA A 93 -14.57 10.01 27.32
C ALA A 93 -14.05 10.51 28.68
N ALA A 94 -14.90 10.53 29.72
CA ALA A 94 -14.53 10.85 31.08
C ALA A 94 -13.95 9.67 31.89
N SER A 95 -13.58 8.57 31.20
CA SER A 95 -12.98 7.36 31.81
C SER A 95 -13.86 6.72 32.93
N ALA A 96 -15.19 6.79 32.81
CA ALA A 96 -16.10 6.07 33.68
C ALA A 96 -15.95 4.55 33.57
N SER A 97 -16.40 3.81 34.56
CA SER A 97 -16.26 2.35 34.57
C SER A 97 -16.92 1.71 33.32
N PRO A 98 -16.30 0.71 32.70
CA PRO A 98 -16.85 0.04 31.51
C PRO A 98 -18.27 -0.53 31.76
N ALA A 99 -18.54 -1.02 32.97
CA ALA A 99 -19.84 -1.55 33.34
C ALA A 99 -20.94 -0.45 33.36
N ALA A 100 -20.63 0.75 33.87
CA ALA A 100 -21.56 1.86 33.84
C ALA A 100 -21.84 2.38 32.42
N VAL A 101 -20.81 2.47 31.59
CA VAL A 101 -20.95 2.85 30.17
C VAL A 101 -21.80 1.82 29.42
N LYS A 102 -21.55 0.52 29.66
CA LYS A 102 -22.34 -0.57 29.04
C LYS A 102 -23.82 -0.48 29.45
N ALA A 103 -24.12 -0.25 30.71
CA ALA A 103 -25.51 -0.13 31.19
C ALA A 103 -26.28 1.00 30.49
N GLU A 104 -25.64 2.16 30.24
CA GLU A 104 -26.27 3.25 29.49
C GLU A 104 -26.49 2.87 28.01
N PHE A 105 -25.56 2.17 27.37
CA PHE A 105 -25.77 1.66 26.02
C PHE A 105 -26.90 0.63 25.96
N ASP A 106 -26.99 -0.28 26.90
CA ASP A 106 -28.07 -1.28 26.97
C ASP A 106 -29.45 -0.59 27.17
N THR A 107 -29.50 0.45 27.99
CA THR A 107 -30.71 1.27 28.18
C THR A 107 -31.08 2.04 26.91
N ALA A 108 -30.09 2.57 26.16
CA ALA A 108 -30.32 3.25 24.91
C ALA A 108 -30.86 2.29 23.84
N GLN A 109 -30.34 1.07 23.80
CA GLN A 109 -30.82 0.02 22.88
C GLN A 109 -32.28 -0.32 23.16
N ALA A 110 -32.63 -0.52 24.43
CA ALA A 110 -34.02 -0.78 24.84
C ALA A 110 -34.97 0.36 24.44
N ALA A 111 -34.52 1.61 24.52
CA ALA A 111 -35.33 2.77 24.14
C ALA A 111 -35.59 2.79 22.61
N PHE A 112 -34.58 2.51 21.76
CA PHE A 112 -34.78 2.40 20.32
C PHE A 112 -35.68 1.21 19.95
N THR A 113 -35.51 0.06 20.61
CA THR A 113 -36.38 -1.10 20.40
C THR A 113 -37.81 -0.78 20.74
N GLN A 114 -38.05 -0.08 21.84
CA GLN A 114 -39.39 0.37 22.24
C GLN A 114 -39.99 1.34 21.22
N ALA A 115 -39.20 2.28 20.71
CA ALA A 115 -39.64 3.19 19.65
C ALA A 115 -40.08 2.44 18.38
N MET A 116 -39.34 1.41 17.98
CA MET A 116 -39.67 0.56 16.83
C MET A 116 -40.90 -0.33 17.06
N THR A 117 -41.10 -0.77 18.28
CA THR A 117 -42.31 -1.53 18.69
C THR A 117 -43.58 -0.66 18.62
N LEU A 118 -43.46 0.58 19.08
CA LEU A 118 -44.58 1.52 19.11
C LEU A 118 -44.96 2.07 17.74
N ARG A 119 -44.00 2.19 16.87
CA ARG A 119 -44.19 2.67 15.51
C ARG A 119 -43.54 1.68 14.52
N THR A 120 -44.37 0.97 13.77
CA THR A 120 -43.93 0.04 12.72
C THR A 120 -43.16 0.77 11.63
N MET A 121 -42.09 0.14 11.11
CA MET A 121 -41.25 0.70 10.05
C MET A 121 -40.63 2.07 10.44
N TYR A 122 -40.26 2.24 11.70
CA TYR A 122 -39.61 3.47 12.16
C TYR A 122 -38.13 3.50 11.75
N VAL A 123 -37.88 3.94 10.51
CA VAL A 123 -36.56 3.93 9.86
C VAL A 123 -35.51 4.68 10.68
N GLU A 124 -35.87 5.84 11.23
CA GLU A 124 -34.95 6.67 12.01
C GLU A 124 -34.51 5.97 13.32
N ALA A 125 -35.41 5.23 13.97
CA ALA A 125 -35.07 4.48 15.17
C ALA A 125 -34.15 3.27 14.85
N ALA A 126 -34.42 2.54 13.76
CA ALA A 126 -33.57 1.46 13.30
C ALA A 126 -32.19 1.96 12.86
N HIS A 127 -32.11 3.09 12.17
CA HIS A 127 -30.86 3.76 11.80
C HIS A 127 -30.06 4.17 13.06
N ASN A 128 -30.70 4.83 14.03
CA ASN A 128 -30.05 5.27 15.27
C ASN A 128 -29.60 4.09 16.14
N LEU A 129 -30.31 2.97 16.10
CA LEU A 129 -29.91 1.71 16.71
C LEU A 129 -28.60 1.19 16.04
N GLY A 130 -28.51 1.26 14.72
CA GLY A 130 -27.27 0.91 14.00
C GLY A 130 -26.08 1.75 14.47
N ILE A 131 -26.25 3.07 14.56
CA ILE A 131 -25.19 3.98 15.08
C ILE A 131 -24.80 3.64 16.53
N LEU A 132 -25.78 3.31 17.39
CA LEU A 132 -25.53 2.91 18.77
C LEU A 132 -24.67 1.64 18.83
N LEU A 133 -25.05 0.62 18.06
CA LEU A 133 -24.40 -0.68 18.05
C LEU A 133 -22.97 -0.59 17.45
N GLU A 134 -22.77 0.23 16.42
CA GLU A 134 -21.44 0.58 15.91
C GLU A 134 -20.57 1.23 17.01
N ALA A 135 -21.12 2.23 17.72
CA ALA A 135 -20.41 2.91 18.81
C ALA A 135 -20.05 1.99 19.99
N ARG A 136 -20.82 0.91 20.17
CA ARG A 136 -20.57 -0.15 21.16
C ARG A 136 -19.55 -1.19 20.68
N GLY A 137 -19.27 -1.26 19.36
CA GLY A 137 -18.43 -2.26 18.73
C GLY A 137 -19.16 -3.56 18.37
N ASP A 138 -20.49 -3.58 18.43
CA ASP A 138 -21.32 -4.73 18.05
C ASP A 138 -21.70 -4.63 16.56
N TYR A 139 -20.71 -4.89 15.71
CA TYR A 139 -20.82 -4.64 14.28
C TYR A 139 -21.82 -5.56 13.58
N ALA A 140 -21.96 -6.81 14.03
CA ALA A 140 -22.96 -7.74 13.47
C ALA A 140 -24.39 -7.28 13.72
N ALA A 141 -24.68 -6.81 14.92
CA ALA A 141 -25.98 -6.24 15.26
C ALA A 141 -26.22 -4.90 14.55
N ALA A 142 -25.17 -4.05 14.40
CA ALA A 142 -25.26 -2.80 13.64
C ALA A 142 -25.60 -3.04 12.17
N HIS A 143 -24.98 -4.04 11.53
CA HIS A 143 -25.30 -4.49 10.17
C HIS A 143 -26.80 -4.84 10.06
N SER A 144 -27.33 -5.64 10.99
CA SER A 144 -28.75 -6.02 11.02
C SER A 144 -29.68 -4.82 11.18
N ALA A 145 -29.32 -3.86 12.04
CA ALA A 145 -30.11 -2.65 12.28
C ALA A 145 -30.17 -1.73 11.04
N TYR A 146 -29.02 -1.48 10.39
CA TYR A 146 -29.00 -0.72 9.13
C TYR A 146 -29.72 -1.45 8.00
N GLY A 147 -29.56 -2.77 7.91
CA GLY A 147 -30.30 -3.61 6.96
C GLY A 147 -31.81 -3.49 7.15
N THR A 148 -32.28 -3.48 8.40
CA THR A 148 -33.69 -3.26 8.75
C THR A 148 -34.16 -1.87 8.31
N ALA A 149 -33.40 -0.80 8.60
CA ALA A 149 -33.75 0.55 8.15
C ALA A 149 -33.86 0.64 6.63
N LEU A 150 -32.94 0.01 5.88
CA LEU A 150 -32.95 0.00 4.43
C LEU A 150 -34.02 -0.93 3.82
N SER A 151 -34.42 -2.00 4.49
CA SER A 151 -35.55 -2.83 4.06
C SER A 151 -36.86 -2.04 4.10
N TRP A 152 -37.03 -1.14 5.06
CA TRP A 152 -38.21 -0.28 5.17
C TRP A 152 -38.13 0.95 4.25
N ARG A 153 -36.96 1.54 4.10
CA ARG A 153 -36.73 2.70 3.21
C ARG A 153 -35.43 2.51 2.43
N PRO A 154 -35.47 1.85 1.26
CA PRO A 154 -34.28 1.54 0.44
C PRO A 154 -33.50 2.75 -0.09
N ARG A 155 -34.08 3.95 0.04
CA ARG A 155 -33.50 5.23 -0.38
C ARG A 155 -33.16 6.15 0.81
N ALA A 156 -33.02 5.62 2.01
CA ALA A 156 -32.60 6.38 3.19
C ALA A 156 -31.10 6.69 3.10
N VAL A 157 -30.74 7.90 2.63
CA VAL A 157 -29.39 8.31 2.34
C VAL A 157 -28.46 8.14 3.55
N ASP A 158 -28.91 8.59 4.74
CA ASP A 158 -28.12 8.47 5.96
C ASP A 158 -27.81 7.00 6.33
N SER A 159 -28.80 6.12 6.15
CA SER A 159 -28.62 4.68 6.41
C SER A 159 -27.70 4.02 5.38
N LEU A 160 -27.80 4.39 4.10
CA LEU A 160 -26.91 3.93 3.05
C LEU A 160 -25.47 4.36 3.34
N THR A 161 -25.29 5.63 3.72
CA THR A 161 -23.97 6.21 4.03
C THR A 161 -23.33 5.55 5.25
N ASN A 162 -24.06 5.46 6.36
CA ASN A 162 -23.50 4.90 7.60
C ASN A 162 -23.25 3.39 7.47
N PHE A 163 -24.14 2.66 6.79
CA PHE A 163 -23.93 1.24 6.54
C PHE A 163 -22.75 0.99 5.58
N GLY A 164 -22.63 1.77 4.52
CA GLY A 164 -21.48 1.72 3.62
C GLY A 164 -20.17 2.01 4.36
N ASN A 165 -20.14 3.03 5.22
CA ASN A 165 -18.96 3.34 6.03
C ASN A 165 -18.64 2.26 7.06
N LEU A 166 -19.65 1.61 7.66
CA LEU A 166 -19.45 0.47 8.55
C LEU A 166 -18.76 -0.69 7.80
N LEU A 167 -19.29 -1.06 6.64
CA LEU A 167 -18.71 -2.12 5.80
C LEU A 167 -17.26 -1.77 5.39
N ARG A 168 -17.02 -0.53 4.97
CA ARG A 168 -15.67 -0.05 4.62
C ARG A 168 -14.69 -0.21 5.79
N LYS A 169 -15.06 0.22 7.00
CA LYS A 169 -14.23 0.07 8.21
C LYS A 169 -13.95 -1.39 8.57
N GLN A 170 -14.81 -2.31 8.14
CA GLN A 170 -14.62 -3.75 8.32
C GLN A 170 -13.83 -4.41 7.16
N GLY A 171 -13.33 -3.63 6.20
CA GLY A 171 -12.63 -4.11 5.01
C GLY A 171 -13.56 -4.74 3.95
N GLN A 172 -14.87 -4.63 4.11
CA GLN A 172 -15.88 -5.16 3.16
C GLN A 172 -16.20 -4.11 2.08
N CYS A 173 -15.16 -3.61 1.39
CA CYS A 173 -15.26 -2.47 0.48
C CYS A 173 -16.15 -2.74 -0.74
N ASP A 174 -16.21 -4.00 -1.23
CA ASP A 174 -17.10 -4.38 -2.34
C ASP A 174 -18.57 -4.25 -1.97
N GLY A 175 -18.93 -4.54 -0.72
CA GLY A 175 -20.27 -4.32 -0.20
C GLY A 175 -20.56 -2.85 0.10
N ALA A 176 -19.54 -2.08 0.49
CA ALA A 176 -19.65 -0.67 0.81
C ALA A 176 -19.87 0.21 -0.42
N LEU A 177 -19.14 -0.05 -1.52
CA LEU A 177 -19.16 0.77 -2.73
C LEU A 177 -20.56 0.98 -3.32
N PRO A 178 -21.39 -0.07 -3.55
CA PRO A 178 -22.73 0.12 -4.11
C PRO A 178 -23.66 0.91 -3.19
N LEU A 179 -23.52 0.79 -1.87
CA LEU A 179 -24.32 1.56 -0.92
C LEU A 179 -23.96 3.04 -0.95
N LEU A 180 -22.66 3.36 -0.93
CA LEU A 180 -22.16 4.73 -0.98
C LEU A 180 -22.45 5.38 -2.34
N ALA A 181 -22.31 4.64 -3.44
CA ALA A 181 -22.67 5.12 -4.78
C ALA A 181 -24.18 5.43 -4.89
N LYS A 182 -25.03 4.59 -4.29
CA LYS A 182 -26.47 4.84 -4.23
C LYS A 182 -26.81 6.05 -3.36
N ALA A 183 -26.11 6.26 -2.25
CA ALA A 183 -26.27 7.45 -1.41
C ALA A 183 -25.93 8.73 -2.17
N ASP A 184 -24.79 8.75 -2.87
CA ASP A 184 -24.34 9.90 -3.67
C ASP A 184 -25.31 10.18 -4.84
N ALA A 185 -25.79 9.15 -5.54
CA ALA A 185 -26.77 9.30 -6.61
C ALA A 185 -28.13 9.87 -6.14
N LEU A 186 -28.48 9.67 -4.85
CA LEU A 186 -29.71 10.18 -4.26
C LEU A 186 -29.58 11.59 -3.70
N ALA A 187 -28.42 11.95 -3.19
CA ALA A 187 -28.15 13.23 -2.54
C ALA A 187 -26.65 13.58 -2.66
N ALA A 188 -26.22 13.97 -3.86
CA ALA A 188 -24.86 14.38 -4.11
C ALA A 188 -24.47 15.61 -3.28
N ASN A 189 -23.49 15.45 -2.40
CA ASN A 189 -22.92 16.50 -1.57
C ASN A 189 -21.45 16.19 -1.24
N ALA A 190 -20.77 17.10 -0.54
CA ALA A 190 -19.35 16.90 -0.19
C ALA A 190 -19.10 15.63 0.65
N THR A 191 -19.98 15.32 1.59
CA THR A 191 -19.85 14.14 2.44
C THR A 191 -20.00 12.84 1.66
N THR A 192 -21.01 12.72 0.78
CA THR A 192 -21.22 11.52 -0.03
C THR A 192 -20.08 11.31 -1.03
N ALA A 193 -19.58 12.39 -1.65
CA ALA A 193 -18.43 12.35 -2.52
C ALA A 193 -17.15 11.93 -1.77
N LEU A 194 -16.91 12.46 -0.55
CA LEU A 194 -15.77 12.03 0.28
C LEU A 194 -15.86 10.55 0.65
N ASN A 195 -17.04 10.05 1.03
CA ASN A 195 -17.21 8.64 1.36
C ASN A 195 -16.95 7.71 0.17
N LEU A 196 -17.35 8.14 -1.05
CA LEU A 196 -16.99 7.44 -2.27
C LEU A 196 -15.48 7.45 -2.51
N ALA A 197 -14.82 8.60 -2.32
CA ALA A 197 -13.38 8.70 -2.47
C ALA A 197 -12.65 7.75 -1.50
N LEU A 198 -13.09 7.68 -0.25
CA LEU A 198 -12.48 6.82 0.76
C LEU A 198 -12.64 5.33 0.44
N VAL A 199 -13.82 4.87 0.02
CA VAL A 199 -14.00 3.45 -0.33
C VAL A 199 -13.22 3.07 -1.60
N LYS A 200 -13.14 3.98 -2.59
CA LYS A 200 -12.33 3.77 -3.77
C LYS A 200 -10.83 3.78 -3.47
N LEU A 201 -10.39 4.59 -2.51
CA LEU A 201 -9.02 4.59 -2.01
C LEU A 201 -8.67 3.23 -1.39
N ASP A 202 -9.55 2.70 -0.54
CA ASP A 202 -9.37 1.37 0.07
C ASP A 202 -9.41 0.23 -0.96
N LEU A 203 -10.16 0.40 -2.06
CA LEU A 203 -10.17 -0.51 -3.21
C LEU A 203 -9.01 -0.28 -4.19
N ALA A 204 -8.11 0.67 -3.88
CA ALA A 204 -6.99 1.13 -4.71
C ALA A 204 -7.41 1.62 -6.12
N ASP A 205 -8.67 2.02 -6.30
CA ASP A 205 -9.11 2.83 -7.44
C ASP A 205 -8.69 4.29 -7.23
N TYR A 206 -7.39 4.55 -7.37
CA TYR A 206 -6.81 5.86 -7.07
C TYR A 206 -7.35 6.97 -7.96
N LYS A 207 -7.60 6.67 -9.25
CA LYS A 207 -8.18 7.65 -10.18
C LYS A 207 -9.61 8.01 -9.82
N GLY A 208 -10.43 7.03 -9.50
CA GLY A 208 -11.80 7.24 -9.03
C GLY A 208 -11.83 7.95 -7.67
N ALA A 209 -10.91 7.62 -6.76
CA ALA A 209 -10.78 8.29 -5.47
C ALA A 209 -10.39 9.77 -5.63
N MET A 210 -9.41 10.08 -6.49
CA MET A 210 -9.04 11.47 -6.82
C MET A 210 -10.24 12.25 -7.38
N HIS A 211 -10.98 11.65 -8.32
CA HIS A 211 -12.15 12.29 -8.92
C HIS A 211 -13.19 12.69 -7.86
N ASP A 212 -13.59 11.73 -7.00
CA ASP A 212 -14.62 11.98 -6.01
C ASP A 212 -14.15 12.89 -4.87
N ALA A 213 -12.89 12.76 -4.44
CA ALA A 213 -12.30 13.68 -3.48
C ALA A 213 -12.23 15.11 -4.02
N GLN A 214 -11.90 15.29 -5.31
CA GLN A 214 -11.93 16.61 -5.98
C GLN A 214 -13.34 17.18 -6.01
N ARG A 215 -14.35 16.39 -6.32
CA ARG A 215 -15.76 16.81 -6.22
C ARG A 215 -16.11 17.29 -4.80
N ALA A 216 -15.69 16.55 -3.78
CA ALA A 216 -15.97 16.86 -2.39
C ALA A 216 -15.41 18.23 -1.98
N PHE A 217 -14.12 18.51 -2.20
CA PHE A 217 -13.55 19.82 -1.84
C PHE A 217 -13.90 20.93 -2.84
N THR A 218 -14.46 20.63 -4.02
CA THR A 218 -15.05 21.64 -4.90
C THR A 218 -16.41 22.11 -4.36
N LEU A 219 -17.20 21.19 -3.79
CA LEU A 219 -18.47 21.51 -3.13
C LEU A 219 -18.27 22.19 -1.78
N GLU A 220 -17.25 21.79 -1.02
CA GLU A 220 -16.90 22.35 0.29
C GLU A 220 -15.39 22.58 0.39
N PRO A 221 -14.87 23.77 0.01
CA PRO A 221 -13.43 24.03 -0.09
C PRO A 221 -12.65 23.86 1.21
N GLU A 222 -13.28 24.05 2.35
CA GLU A 222 -12.69 23.92 3.69
C GLU A 222 -12.65 22.47 4.21
N LEU A 223 -13.19 21.50 3.44
CA LEU A 223 -13.18 20.07 3.81
C LEU A 223 -11.79 19.49 3.59
N LEU A 224 -10.92 19.67 4.60
CA LEU A 224 -9.52 19.24 4.55
C LEU A 224 -9.37 17.73 4.33
N ASP A 225 -10.28 16.91 4.88
CA ASP A 225 -10.26 15.44 4.72
C ASP A 225 -10.41 15.01 3.25
N ALA A 226 -11.23 15.75 2.48
CA ALA A 226 -11.36 15.48 1.04
C ALA A 226 -10.08 15.82 0.29
N ARG A 227 -9.43 16.94 0.62
CA ARG A 227 -8.16 17.33 0.01
C ARG A 227 -7.01 16.39 0.43
N ALA A 228 -7.02 15.91 1.67
CA ALA A 228 -6.10 14.89 2.16
C ALA A 228 -6.27 13.57 1.38
N SER A 229 -7.53 13.12 1.23
CA SER A 229 -7.85 11.91 0.46
C SER A 229 -7.41 12.02 -1.00
N TYR A 230 -7.61 13.18 -1.64
CA TYR A 230 -7.10 13.46 -2.98
C TYR A 230 -5.57 13.33 -3.05
N GLY A 231 -4.85 13.98 -2.13
CA GLY A 231 -3.39 13.96 -2.09
C GLY A 231 -2.84 12.54 -1.85
N THR A 232 -3.46 11.79 -0.95
CA THR A 232 -3.09 10.39 -0.68
C THR A 232 -3.37 9.50 -1.88
N ALA A 233 -4.53 9.63 -2.53
CA ALA A 233 -4.87 8.88 -3.73
C ALA A 233 -3.92 9.18 -4.89
N ALA A 234 -3.58 10.46 -5.10
CA ALA A 234 -2.63 10.90 -6.10
C ALA A 234 -1.23 10.31 -5.85
N ARG A 235 -0.75 10.34 -4.59
CA ARG A 235 0.54 9.74 -4.19
C ARG A 235 0.58 8.24 -4.45
N LEU A 236 -0.44 7.51 -4.00
CA LEU A 236 -0.53 6.06 -4.19
C LEU A 236 -0.71 5.67 -5.66
N GLY A 237 -1.39 6.52 -6.45
CA GLY A 237 -1.52 6.40 -7.90
C GLY A 237 -0.27 6.80 -8.69
N GLY A 238 0.79 7.30 -8.00
CA GLY A 238 2.04 7.70 -8.62
C GLY A 238 2.04 9.12 -9.21
N ASP A 239 0.99 9.93 -9.01
CA ASP A 239 0.92 11.32 -9.45
C ASP A 239 1.39 12.28 -8.35
N LEU A 240 2.72 12.37 -8.18
CA LEU A 240 3.32 13.26 -7.18
C LEU A 240 3.11 14.75 -7.51
N ALA A 241 2.90 15.09 -8.79
CA ALA A 241 2.64 16.47 -9.20
C ALA A 241 1.28 16.96 -8.65
N ALA A 242 0.27 16.11 -8.64
CA ALA A 242 -1.02 16.38 -8.01
C ALA A 242 -0.99 16.23 -6.48
N ALA A 243 -0.26 15.24 -5.96
CA ALA A 243 -0.22 14.92 -4.53
C ALA A 243 0.41 16.03 -3.68
N LEU A 244 1.60 16.50 -4.05
CA LEU A 244 2.39 17.41 -3.24
C LEU A 244 1.70 18.74 -2.93
N PRO A 245 1.08 19.46 -3.90
CA PRO A 245 0.35 20.69 -3.60
C PRO A 245 -0.82 20.46 -2.63
N ALA A 246 -1.58 19.38 -2.81
CA ALA A 246 -2.72 19.05 -1.97
C ALA A 246 -2.29 18.74 -0.53
N LEU A 247 -1.27 17.89 -0.34
CA LEU A 247 -0.76 17.51 0.98
C LEU A 247 -0.07 18.67 1.69
N ARG A 248 0.67 19.54 0.97
CA ARG A 248 1.25 20.78 1.53
C ARG A 248 0.18 21.73 2.05
N HIS A 249 -0.92 21.88 1.30
CA HIS A 249 -2.05 22.69 1.74
C HIS A 249 -2.66 22.13 3.04
N VAL A 250 -2.97 20.82 3.08
CA VAL A 250 -3.55 20.17 4.26
C VAL A 250 -2.63 20.29 5.48
N ALA A 251 -1.33 19.98 5.32
CA ALA A 251 -0.37 20.08 6.41
C ALA A 251 -0.25 21.54 6.92
N GLY A 252 -0.19 22.53 6.02
CA GLY A 252 -0.15 23.93 6.39
C GLY A 252 -1.38 24.38 7.19
N GLN A 253 -2.59 24.03 6.74
CA GLN A 253 -3.83 24.41 7.40
C GLN A 253 -4.00 23.71 8.76
N THR A 254 -3.73 22.39 8.82
CA THR A 254 -3.88 21.62 10.07
C THR A 254 -2.90 22.07 11.15
N VAL A 255 -1.66 22.39 10.78
CA VAL A 255 -0.65 22.93 11.70
C VAL A 255 -1.02 24.33 12.18
N ALA A 256 -1.41 25.23 11.26
CA ALA A 256 -1.80 26.60 11.59
C ALA A 256 -3.01 26.65 12.54
N ALA A 257 -3.99 25.79 12.31
CA ALA A 257 -5.19 25.66 13.12
C ALA A 257 -5.00 24.77 14.38
N ARG A 258 -3.81 24.19 14.57
CA ARG A 258 -3.48 23.25 15.67
C ARG A 258 -4.46 22.08 15.78
N LEU A 259 -4.86 21.52 14.64
CA LEU A 259 -5.79 20.40 14.60
C LEU A 259 -5.10 19.11 15.06
N PRO A 260 -5.86 18.17 15.67
CA PRO A 260 -5.33 16.86 16.07
C PRO A 260 -4.72 16.07 14.90
N SER A 261 -5.23 16.25 13.67
CA SER A 261 -4.76 15.61 12.46
C SER A 261 -3.45 16.17 11.89
N ALA A 262 -2.89 17.24 12.48
CA ALA A 262 -1.68 17.88 11.97
C ALA A 262 -0.48 16.93 11.87
N SER A 263 -0.32 16.02 12.83
CA SER A 263 0.77 15.04 12.85
C SER A 263 0.66 14.04 11.69
N ASP A 264 -0.54 13.57 11.38
CA ASP A 264 -0.78 12.64 10.29
C ASP A 264 -0.65 13.33 8.92
N ALA A 265 -1.11 14.59 8.82
CA ALA A 265 -0.94 15.39 7.62
C ALA A 265 0.55 15.64 7.29
N LEU A 266 1.37 15.90 8.31
CA LEU A 266 2.83 16.03 8.15
C LEU A 266 3.49 14.72 7.75
N LEU A 267 3.02 13.58 8.28
CA LEU A 267 3.51 12.25 7.88
C LEU A 267 3.22 11.95 6.41
N GLU A 268 1.99 12.13 5.97
CA GLU A 268 1.62 11.90 4.56
C GLU A 268 2.40 12.81 3.61
N LEU A 269 2.60 14.08 4.00
CA LEU A 269 3.44 14.99 3.25
C LEU A 269 4.92 14.54 3.24
N ALA A 270 5.46 14.07 4.36
CA ALA A 270 6.83 13.58 4.44
C ALA A 270 7.07 12.38 3.51
N ILE A 271 6.14 11.42 3.49
CA ILE A 271 6.21 10.27 2.59
C ILE A 271 6.18 10.74 1.11
N ALA A 272 5.30 11.70 0.77
CA ALA A 272 5.21 12.24 -0.59
C ALA A 272 6.47 13.02 -1.00
N GLU A 273 7.04 13.84 -0.10
CA GLU A 273 8.30 14.59 -0.38
C GLU A 273 9.48 13.65 -0.59
N ASN A 274 9.58 12.57 0.24
CA ASN A 274 10.61 11.54 0.04
C ASN A 274 10.43 10.81 -1.30
N ALA A 275 9.21 10.38 -1.62
CA ALA A 275 8.90 9.75 -2.91
C ALA A 275 9.23 10.67 -4.09
N GLY A 276 9.08 12.00 -3.90
CA GLY A 276 9.50 13.02 -4.85
C GLY A 276 11.02 13.28 -4.85
N GLY A 277 11.79 12.61 -4.01
CA GLY A 277 13.25 12.73 -3.92
C GLY A 277 13.76 13.82 -2.96
N ASP A 278 12.93 14.41 -2.09
CA ASP A 278 13.34 15.38 -1.09
C ASP A 278 13.41 14.73 0.31
N TYR A 279 14.41 13.90 0.50
CA TYR A 279 14.64 13.21 1.76
C TYR A 279 14.90 14.17 2.93
N ALA A 280 15.66 15.24 2.71
CA ALA A 280 15.97 16.22 3.77
C ALA A 280 14.70 16.90 4.29
N LYS A 281 13.82 17.33 3.39
CA LYS A 281 12.52 17.92 3.76
C LYS A 281 11.62 16.91 4.45
N ALA A 282 11.55 15.68 3.94
CA ALA A 282 10.76 14.61 4.56
C ALA A 282 11.21 14.35 6.01
N ARG A 283 12.52 14.30 6.26
CA ARG A 283 13.10 14.17 7.60
C ARG A 283 12.69 15.32 8.53
N GLY A 284 12.76 16.56 8.05
CA GLY A 284 12.30 17.74 8.80
C GLY A 284 10.84 17.65 9.21
N LEU A 285 9.97 17.28 8.27
CA LEU A 285 8.53 17.10 8.50
C LEU A 285 8.24 16.00 9.55
N LEU A 286 8.97 14.88 9.51
CA LEU A 286 8.84 13.81 10.50
C LEU A 286 9.28 14.24 11.89
N VAL A 287 10.34 15.07 12.01
CA VAL A 287 10.74 15.66 13.28
C VAL A 287 9.63 16.54 13.86
N ASP A 288 9.01 17.37 13.03
CA ASP A 288 7.94 18.26 13.48
C ASP A 288 6.65 17.47 13.82
N ALA A 289 6.31 16.45 13.03
CA ALA A 289 5.18 15.55 13.33
C ALA A 289 5.36 14.83 14.68
N ARG A 290 6.58 14.36 14.98
CA ARG A 290 6.89 13.71 16.27
C ARG A 290 6.80 14.66 17.47
N LYS A 291 7.09 15.95 17.31
CA LYS A 291 6.87 16.94 18.37
C LYS A 291 5.38 17.08 18.72
N LEU A 292 4.50 16.98 17.72
CA LEU A 292 3.04 17.07 17.92
C LEU A 292 2.46 15.80 18.52
N ALA A 293 2.96 14.63 18.12
CA ALA A 293 2.47 13.33 18.58
C ALA A 293 3.60 12.36 18.98
N PRO A 294 4.30 12.60 20.10
CA PRO A 294 5.51 11.85 20.47
C PRO A 294 5.27 10.38 20.80
N LYS A 295 4.01 10.00 21.08
CA LYS A 295 3.61 8.62 21.39
C LYS A 295 3.05 7.85 20.17
N ASN A 296 3.00 8.48 19.00
CA ASN A 296 2.51 7.83 17.79
C ASN A 296 3.58 6.91 17.23
N GLU A 297 3.35 5.59 17.29
CA GLU A 297 4.32 4.57 16.85
C GLU A 297 4.52 4.58 15.33
N ARG A 298 3.49 4.88 14.54
CA ARG A 298 3.59 5.03 13.09
C ARG A 298 4.58 6.14 12.71
N LEU A 299 4.51 7.28 13.40
CA LEU A 299 5.46 8.38 13.21
C LEU A 299 6.88 8.00 13.67
N ARG A 300 6.99 7.31 14.80
CA ARG A 300 8.28 6.85 15.33
C ARG A 300 8.96 5.91 14.35
N TRP A 301 8.21 4.95 13.81
CA TRP A 301 8.70 3.98 12.84
C TRP A 301 9.15 4.63 11.53
N ASN A 302 8.32 5.50 10.94
CA ASN A 302 8.68 6.21 9.72
C ASN A 302 9.91 7.13 9.92
N ALA A 303 9.99 7.85 11.04
CA ALA A 303 11.14 8.69 11.34
C ALA A 303 12.44 7.89 11.53
N ALA A 304 12.33 6.64 12.00
CA ALA A 304 13.44 5.73 12.20
C ALA A 304 13.95 5.11 10.89
N PHE A 305 13.03 4.64 10.04
CA PHE A 305 13.35 3.73 8.94
C PHE A 305 13.11 4.29 7.54
N LEU A 306 12.71 5.57 7.40
CA LEU A 306 12.63 6.21 6.10
C LEU A 306 14.03 6.34 5.49
N LEU A 307 14.20 5.80 4.29
CA LEU A 307 15.41 5.91 3.48
C LEU A 307 15.19 6.83 2.27
N PRO A 308 16.24 7.44 1.70
CA PRO A 308 16.09 8.31 0.54
C PRO A 308 15.64 7.52 -0.69
N ALA A 309 14.48 7.91 -1.25
CA ALA A 309 13.98 7.36 -2.50
C ALA A 309 14.79 7.82 -3.73
N LEU A 310 15.55 8.90 -3.61
CA LEU A 310 16.50 9.38 -4.61
C LEU A 310 17.78 9.83 -3.89
N MET A 311 18.91 9.22 -4.23
CA MET A 311 20.23 9.63 -3.71
C MET A 311 20.58 11.02 -4.24
N GLN A 312 20.87 11.98 -3.37
CA GLN A 312 21.30 13.33 -3.76
C GLN A 312 22.82 13.43 -3.84
N ASP A 313 23.51 12.88 -2.86
CA ASP A 313 24.95 12.77 -2.80
C ASP A 313 25.35 11.55 -1.96
N THR A 314 26.63 11.21 -1.97
CA THR A 314 27.18 10.05 -1.26
C THR A 314 27.13 10.25 0.27
N ASP A 315 27.43 11.45 0.76
CA ASP A 315 27.50 11.73 2.20
C ASP A 315 26.12 11.65 2.85
N ALA A 316 25.10 12.23 2.20
CA ALA A 316 23.70 12.12 2.65
C ALA A 316 23.23 10.66 2.68
N THR A 317 23.67 9.84 1.74
CA THR A 317 23.36 8.41 1.69
C THR A 317 24.00 7.66 2.88
N VAL A 318 25.27 7.92 3.16
CA VAL A 318 25.97 7.34 4.32
C VAL A 318 25.32 7.75 5.62
N GLN A 319 24.96 9.04 5.78
CA GLN A 319 24.24 9.54 6.95
C GLN A 319 22.87 8.87 7.14
N ALA A 320 22.13 8.63 6.04
CA ALA A 320 20.85 7.93 6.10
C ALA A 320 21.01 6.48 6.59
N LEU A 321 22.03 5.76 6.12
CA LEU A 321 22.35 4.41 6.59
C LEU A 321 22.75 4.37 8.07
N GLN A 322 23.61 5.31 8.50
CA GLN A 322 24.00 5.45 9.90
C GLN A 322 22.81 5.74 10.81
N HIS A 323 21.89 6.61 10.35
CA HIS A 323 20.66 6.88 11.07
C HIS A 323 19.76 5.63 11.17
N PHE A 324 19.58 4.90 10.08
CA PHE A 324 18.82 3.65 10.04
C PHE A 324 19.39 2.61 11.02
N GLU A 325 20.70 2.45 11.03
CA GLU A 325 21.41 1.54 11.94
C GLU A 325 21.26 1.94 13.41
N ALA A 326 21.42 3.22 13.73
CA ALA A 326 21.22 3.74 15.08
C ALA A 326 19.78 3.54 15.56
N ALA A 327 18.81 3.79 14.67
CA ALA A 327 17.40 3.57 14.96
C ALA A 327 17.09 2.09 15.24
N LEU A 328 17.68 1.15 14.50
CA LEU A 328 17.57 -0.28 14.82
C LEU A 328 18.06 -0.57 16.24
N GLY A 329 19.22 -0.02 16.64
CA GLY A 329 19.73 -0.17 17.99
C GLY A 329 18.78 0.38 19.06
N GLU A 330 18.13 1.52 18.83
CA GLU A 330 17.13 2.09 19.74
C GLU A 330 15.90 1.17 19.89
N PHE A 331 15.41 0.61 18.78
CA PHE A 331 14.26 -0.29 18.81
C PHE A 331 14.61 -1.64 19.44
N GLU A 332 15.79 -2.19 19.19
CA GLU A 332 16.27 -3.45 19.79
C GLU A 332 16.45 -3.31 21.31
N ALA A 333 16.91 -2.14 21.79
CA ALA A 333 17.06 -1.86 23.22
C ALA A 333 15.74 -1.54 23.96
N ARG A 334 14.63 -1.45 23.23
CA ARG A 334 13.34 -1.03 23.79
C ARG A 334 12.75 -2.11 24.70
N THR A 335 12.24 -1.72 25.87
CA THR A 335 11.66 -2.63 26.89
C THR A 335 10.16 -2.44 27.14
N ASP A 336 9.58 -1.36 26.60
CA ASP A 336 8.18 -0.98 26.86
C ASP A 336 7.16 -1.47 25.82
N TRP A 337 7.53 -2.46 25.02
CA TRP A 337 6.68 -3.04 23.97
C TRP A 337 5.28 -3.46 24.46
N HIS A 338 5.20 -3.99 25.69
CA HIS A 338 3.94 -4.42 26.31
C HIS A 338 2.97 -3.28 26.60
N LYS A 339 3.42 -2.01 26.51
CA LYS A 339 2.59 -0.82 26.72
C LYS A 339 1.95 -0.30 25.43
N ILE A 340 2.32 -0.87 24.29
CA ILE A 340 1.87 -0.42 22.98
C ILE A 340 0.75 -1.31 22.51
N ALA A 341 -0.32 -0.71 21.96
CA ALA A 341 -1.40 -1.47 21.37
C ALA A 341 -0.91 -2.25 20.13
N ALA A 342 -1.36 -3.50 20.00
CA ALA A 342 -0.98 -4.37 18.89
C ALA A 342 -1.30 -3.75 17.53
N ASP A 343 -2.48 -3.13 17.39
CA ASP A 343 -2.89 -2.48 16.15
C ASP A 343 -1.96 -1.33 15.77
N ALA A 344 -1.49 -0.53 16.73
CA ALA A 344 -0.56 0.57 16.47
C ALA A 344 0.82 0.08 15.99
N LEU A 345 1.29 -1.08 16.49
CA LEU A 345 2.53 -1.69 16.03
C LEU A 345 2.38 -2.30 14.64
N LEU A 346 1.25 -2.95 14.36
CA LEU A 346 0.95 -3.48 13.04
C LEU A 346 0.85 -2.36 12.00
N GLU A 347 0.12 -1.29 12.31
CA GLU A 347 0.04 -0.11 11.46
C GLU A 347 1.42 0.48 11.18
N ALA A 348 2.29 0.58 12.19
CA ALA A 348 3.65 1.05 12.01
C ALA A 348 4.45 0.16 11.05
N ALA A 349 4.44 -1.16 11.24
CA ALA A 349 5.15 -2.12 10.39
C ALA A 349 4.63 -2.13 8.94
N LEU A 350 3.34 -1.83 8.72
CA LEU A 350 2.73 -1.76 7.39
C LEU A 350 3.04 -0.46 6.62
N THR A 351 3.68 0.55 7.24
CA THR A 351 3.93 1.83 6.56
C THR A 351 5.26 1.93 5.83
N THR A 352 6.24 1.12 6.20
CA THR A 352 7.61 1.22 5.65
C THR A 352 8.19 -0.16 5.40
N SER A 353 8.63 -0.41 4.17
CA SER A 353 9.48 -1.56 3.84
C SER A 353 10.95 -1.16 3.83
N ASN A 354 11.83 -2.14 3.74
CA ASN A 354 13.27 -1.93 3.54
C ASN A 354 13.67 -1.91 2.05
N PHE A 355 12.71 -1.69 1.15
CA PHE A 355 12.90 -1.72 -0.30
C PHE A 355 14.06 -0.86 -0.77
N ASP A 356 14.13 0.38 -0.28
CA ASP A 356 15.15 1.34 -0.71
C ASP A 356 16.58 0.96 -0.30
N LEU A 357 16.76 0.06 0.70
CA LEU A 357 18.10 -0.50 1.02
C LEU A 357 18.73 -1.21 -0.18
N ALA A 358 17.94 -1.83 -1.06
CA ALA A 358 18.45 -2.52 -2.23
C ALA A 358 19.03 -1.58 -3.28
N TYR A 359 18.60 -0.32 -3.32
CA TYR A 359 19.11 0.68 -4.25
C TYR A 359 20.42 1.34 -3.77
N LEU A 360 20.72 1.23 -2.47
CA LEU A 360 21.89 1.85 -1.89
C LEU A 360 23.17 1.05 -2.21
N PRO A 361 24.29 1.72 -2.47
CA PRO A 361 25.57 1.06 -2.66
C PRO A 361 26.04 0.29 -1.42
N GLY A 362 26.79 -0.81 -1.63
CA GLY A 362 27.47 -1.54 -0.57
C GLY A 362 26.67 -2.71 0.01
N GLU A 363 27.17 -3.24 1.13
CA GLU A 363 26.60 -4.38 1.83
C GLU A 363 25.45 -3.96 2.73
N THR A 364 24.30 -4.60 2.59
CA THR A 364 23.10 -4.26 3.35
C THR A 364 22.51 -5.44 4.15
N LEU A 365 23.09 -6.65 4.03
CA LEU A 365 22.53 -7.87 4.64
C LEU A 365 22.34 -7.73 6.17
N ALA A 366 23.34 -7.20 6.88
CA ALA A 366 23.25 -7.06 8.34
C ALA A 366 22.08 -6.15 8.75
N LEU A 367 21.88 -5.04 8.04
CA LEU A 367 20.77 -4.11 8.29
C LEU A 367 19.42 -4.75 7.94
N GLN A 368 19.35 -5.49 6.82
CA GLN A 368 18.15 -6.21 6.42
C GLN A 368 17.76 -7.26 7.45
N GLN A 369 18.71 -8.07 7.94
CA GLN A 369 18.46 -9.07 8.99
C GLN A 369 17.98 -8.43 10.30
N ARG A 370 18.58 -7.32 10.72
CA ARG A 370 18.17 -6.62 11.96
C ARG A 370 16.76 -6.07 11.81
N PHE A 371 16.45 -5.40 10.67
CA PHE A 371 15.12 -4.87 10.39
C PHE A 371 14.08 -5.99 10.29
N ALA A 372 14.38 -7.07 9.57
CA ALA A 372 13.51 -8.21 9.42
C ALA A 372 13.22 -8.92 10.76
N ARG A 373 14.24 -9.05 11.65
CA ARG A 373 14.03 -9.55 13.01
C ARG A 373 13.13 -8.65 13.83
N LEU A 374 13.26 -7.31 13.69
CA LEU A 374 12.37 -6.37 14.36
C LEU A 374 10.92 -6.51 13.87
N VAL A 375 10.69 -6.57 12.57
CA VAL A 375 9.36 -6.82 11.99
C VAL A 375 8.81 -8.15 12.48
N SER A 376 9.61 -9.21 12.40
CA SER A 376 9.24 -10.54 12.88
C SER A 376 8.88 -10.54 14.37
N PHE A 377 9.66 -9.85 15.21
CA PHE A 377 9.35 -9.70 16.63
C PHE A 377 8.01 -9.01 16.84
N VAL A 378 7.77 -7.87 16.19
CA VAL A 378 6.51 -7.12 16.29
C VAL A 378 5.34 -7.99 15.88
N VAL A 379 5.44 -8.66 14.74
CA VAL A 379 4.38 -9.48 14.16
C VAL A 379 4.07 -10.68 15.07
N ASN A 380 5.05 -11.46 15.49
CA ASN A 380 4.82 -12.71 16.24
C ASN A 380 4.49 -12.49 17.71
N THR A 381 4.90 -11.35 18.29
CA THR A 381 4.64 -11.07 19.72
C THR A 381 3.29 -10.39 19.93
N HIS A 382 2.86 -9.56 19.00
CA HIS A 382 1.71 -8.66 19.18
C HIS A 382 0.50 -8.98 18.32
N ILE A 383 0.68 -9.76 17.25
CA ILE A 383 -0.42 -10.16 16.37
C ILE A 383 -0.77 -11.62 16.68
N ARG A 384 -1.75 -11.84 17.55
CA ARG A 384 -2.26 -13.20 17.79
C ARG A 384 -3.33 -13.55 16.76
N PRO A 385 -3.21 -14.67 16.03
CA PRO A 385 -4.32 -15.17 15.24
C PRO A 385 -5.48 -15.51 16.19
N ARG A 386 -6.72 -15.21 15.78
CA ARG A 386 -7.93 -15.47 16.57
C ARG A 386 -8.24 -16.97 16.78
N SER A 387 -7.56 -17.86 16.11
CA SER A 387 -7.64 -19.31 16.31
C SER A 387 -6.39 -19.78 17.03
N GLU A 388 -6.56 -20.31 18.24
CA GLU A 388 -5.64 -21.28 18.83
C GLU A 388 -5.72 -22.57 18.00
N VAL A 389 -5.26 -22.51 16.75
CA VAL A 389 -4.93 -23.74 16.03
C VAL A 389 -3.64 -24.20 16.66
N ASN A 390 -3.72 -25.29 17.43
CA ASN A 390 -2.63 -25.93 18.14
C ASN A 390 -1.41 -26.13 17.22
N ALA A 391 -0.48 -25.18 17.22
CA ALA A 391 0.80 -25.30 16.54
C ALA A 391 1.69 -26.40 17.18
N ASP A 392 1.32 -26.89 18.38
CA ASP A 392 2.02 -27.90 19.12
C ASP A 392 1.41 -29.31 19.01
N GLN A 393 0.36 -29.52 18.21
CA GLN A 393 -0.08 -30.90 17.96
C GLN A 393 0.79 -31.55 16.88
N PRO A 394 1.49 -32.65 17.20
CA PRO A 394 2.16 -33.42 16.16
C PRO A 394 1.13 -33.81 15.10
N ARG A 395 1.43 -33.56 13.83
CA ARG A 395 0.57 -33.98 12.71
C ARG A 395 0.28 -35.49 12.88
N PRO A 396 -1.00 -35.89 12.80
CA PRO A 396 -1.31 -37.33 12.80
C PRO A 396 -0.59 -37.98 11.62
N GLU A 397 0.25 -38.97 11.88
CA GLU A 397 0.99 -39.72 10.85
C GLU A 397 0.11 -40.54 9.87
N THR A 398 -1.21 -40.47 10.02
CA THR A 398 -2.18 -41.29 9.27
C THR A 398 -3.27 -40.45 8.60
N LEU A 399 -2.91 -39.40 7.87
CA LEU A 399 -3.86 -38.79 6.91
C LEU A 399 -3.79 -39.55 5.59
N ALA A 400 -4.98 -39.82 4.97
CA ALA A 400 -5.07 -40.35 3.61
C ALA A 400 -4.16 -39.56 2.67
N PRO A 401 -3.53 -40.19 1.66
CA PRO A 401 -2.66 -39.51 0.73
C PRO A 401 -3.42 -38.33 0.07
N ARG A 402 -3.03 -37.08 0.37
CA ARG A 402 -3.56 -35.88 -0.22
C ARG A 402 -2.51 -35.25 -1.13
N LYS A 403 -2.94 -34.52 -2.15
CA LYS A 403 -2.08 -33.61 -2.89
C LYS A 403 -1.41 -32.62 -1.97
N ARG A 404 -0.18 -32.22 -2.27
CA ARG A 404 0.51 -31.19 -1.50
C ARG A 404 -0.10 -29.82 -1.81
N ARG A 405 -0.26 -29.01 -0.77
CA ARG A 405 -0.83 -27.67 -0.89
C ARG A 405 0.29 -26.63 -0.93
N ILE A 406 0.40 -25.96 -2.04
CA ILE A 406 1.39 -24.91 -2.26
C ILE A 406 0.66 -23.56 -2.29
N GLY A 407 1.05 -22.65 -1.40
CA GLY A 407 0.55 -21.28 -1.39
C GLY A 407 1.44 -20.36 -2.23
N VAL A 408 0.83 -19.36 -2.85
CA VAL A 408 1.52 -18.23 -3.48
C VAL A 408 0.85 -16.94 -3.00
N ILE A 409 1.61 -15.99 -2.47
CA ILE A 409 1.08 -14.69 -2.07
C ILE A 409 1.92 -13.57 -2.66
N SER A 410 1.28 -12.57 -3.29
CA SER A 410 1.95 -11.43 -3.91
C SER A 410 0.99 -10.27 -4.18
N SER A 411 1.54 -9.04 -4.17
CA SER A 411 0.86 -7.81 -4.61
C SER A 411 0.96 -7.59 -6.13
N TYR A 412 1.74 -8.41 -6.85
CA TYR A 412 2.12 -8.15 -8.24
C TYR A 412 1.69 -9.26 -9.23
N LEU A 413 0.67 -10.06 -8.91
CA LEU A 413 0.13 -11.11 -9.80
C LEU A 413 -0.69 -10.53 -10.98
N ARG A 414 -0.12 -9.54 -11.63
CA ARG A 414 -0.68 -8.79 -12.77
C ARG A 414 0.40 -8.50 -13.79
N GLU A 415 0.09 -7.77 -14.87
CA GLU A 415 1.11 -7.26 -15.80
C GLU A 415 2.13 -6.39 -15.06
N HIS A 416 3.17 -7.04 -14.59
CA HIS A 416 4.27 -6.44 -13.82
C HIS A 416 5.57 -7.21 -14.07
N THR A 417 6.71 -6.57 -13.80
CA THR A 417 8.04 -7.19 -13.94
C THR A 417 8.15 -8.53 -13.20
N VAL A 418 7.60 -8.62 -11.98
CA VAL A 418 7.61 -9.87 -11.18
C VAL A 418 6.96 -11.01 -11.96
N MET A 419 5.81 -10.79 -12.60
CA MET A 419 5.14 -11.84 -13.37
C MET A 419 5.80 -12.12 -14.70
N ARG A 420 6.50 -11.15 -15.29
CA ARG A 420 7.35 -11.44 -16.47
C ARG A 420 8.45 -12.47 -16.19
N TYR A 421 8.87 -12.58 -14.92
CA TYR A 421 9.90 -13.53 -14.47
C TYR A 421 9.29 -14.84 -13.98
N PHE A 422 8.19 -14.81 -13.23
CA PHE A 422 7.76 -15.96 -12.43
C PHE A 422 6.38 -16.50 -12.76
N ALA A 423 5.59 -15.89 -13.65
CA ALA A 423 4.28 -16.42 -14.02
C ALA A 423 4.36 -17.85 -14.59
N GLY A 424 5.38 -18.15 -15.40
CA GLY A 424 5.62 -19.49 -15.93
C GLY A 424 5.90 -20.54 -14.83
N PHE A 425 6.60 -20.17 -13.77
CA PHE A 425 6.84 -21.03 -12.61
C PHE A 425 5.53 -21.40 -11.90
N ILE A 426 4.69 -20.40 -11.63
CA ILE A 426 3.40 -20.59 -10.97
C ILE A 426 2.48 -21.44 -11.86
N THR A 427 2.42 -21.13 -13.15
CA THR A 427 1.59 -21.88 -14.12
C THR A 427 2.04 -23.34 -14.22
N ALA A 428 3.36 -23.59 -14.25
CA ALA A 428 3.90 -24.96 -14.29
C ALA A 428 3.55 -25.76 -13.03
N LEU A 429 3.58 -25.13 -11.85
CA LEU A 429 3.11 -25.76 -10.62
C LEU A 429 1.62 -26.05 -10.66
N CYS A 430 0.79 -25.10 -11.15
CA CYS A 430 -0.66 -25.31 -11.29
C CYS A 430 -1.02 -26.50 -12.21
N ALA A 431 -0.15 -26.78 -13.19
CA ALA A 431 -0.35 -27.89 -14.13
C ALA A 431 0.12 -29.24 -13.59
N HIS A 432 0.73 -29.31 -12.40
CA HIS A 432 1.29 -30.55 -11.86
C HIS A 432 0.25 -31.33 -11.04
N ASP A 433 0.12 -32.64 -11.32
CA ASP A 433 -0.95 -33.47 -10.77
C ASP A 433 -0.84 -33.73 -9.26
N ASP A 434 0.36 -33.67 -8.67
CA ASP A 434 0.61 -34.00 -7.26
C ASP A 434 0.39 -32.84 -6.29
N VAL A 435 0.07 -31.63 -6.80
CA VAL A 435 -0.09 -30.44 -5.99
C VAL A 435 -1.38 -29.70 -6.26
N ASP A 436 -1.89 -29.03 -5.24
CA ASP A 436 -2.97 -28.04 -5.32
C ASP A 436 -2.36 -26.66 -5.03
N VAL A 437 -2.42 -25.74 -5.99
CA VAL A 437 -1.86 -24.39 -5.84
C VAL A 437 -2.95 -23.42 -5.38
N TRP A 438 -2.71 -22.74 -4.26
CA TRP A 438 -3.56 -21.74 -3.65
C TRP A 438 -2.92 -20.36 -3.82
N ILE A 439 -3.64 -19.41 -4.37
CA ILE A 439 -3.11 -18.08 -4.65
C ILE A 439 -3.85 -17.02 -3.84
N TRP A 440 -3.11 -16.17 -3.11
CA TRP A 440 -3.62 -14.95 -2.47
C TRP A 440 -3.03 -13.74 -3.17
N TYR A 441 -3.86 -13.04 -3.93
CA TYR A 441 -3.48 -11.82 -4.61
C TYR A 441 -3.86 -10.61 -3.76
N THR A 442 -2.87 -9.88 -3.26
CA THR A 442 -3.05 -8.71 -2.39
C THR A 442 -2.97 -7.37 -3.14
N GLY A 443 -2.74 -7.41 -4.47
CA GLY A 443 -2.72 -6.22 -5.29
C GLY A 443 -4.11 -5.66 -5.58
N ALA A 444 -4.14 -4.42 -6.06
CA ALA A 444 -5.38 -3.66 -6.20
C ALA A 444 -6.26 -4.08 -7.38
N THR A 445 -5.65 -4.36 -8.53
CA THR A 445 -6.36 -4.50 -9.80
C THR A 445 -6.12 -5.86 -10.43
N LEU A 446 -7.19 -6.46 -10.95
CA LEU A 446 -7.13 -7.66 -11.78
C LEU A 446 -6.94 -7.25 -13.25
N ASP A 447 -6.15 -8.03 -13.98
CA ASP A 447 -5.92 -7.89 -15.42
C ASP A 447 -5.86 -9.27 -16.10
N ALA A 448 -5.50 -9.31 -17.38
CA ALA A 448 -5.43 -10.56 -18.13
C ALA A 448 -4.47 -11.59 -17.49
N GLN A 449 -3.36 -11.14 -16.89
CA GLN A 449 -2.39 -12.02 -16.23
C GLN A 449 -2.97 -12.61 -14.94
N SER A 450 -3.63 -11.82 -14.11
CA SER A 450 -4.28 -12.32 -12.89
C SER A 450 -5.46 -13.24 -13.17
N GLU A 451 -6.26 -12.98 -14.22
CA GLU A 451 -7.36 -13.87 -14.64
C GLU A 451 -6.82 -15.22 -15.21
N ALA A 452 -5.67 -15.20 -15.89
CA ALA A 452 -5.02 -16.43 -16.34
C ALA A 452 -4.57 -17.31 -15.13
N LEU A 453 -3.96 -16.70 -14.12
CA LEU A 453 -3.57 -17.40 -12.89
C LEU A 453 -4.78 -17.92 -12.11
N LYS A 454 -5.86 -17.14 -12.05
CA LYS A 454 -7.12 -17.54 -11.42
C LYS A 454 -7.75 -18.76 -12.08
N THR A 455 -7.62 -18.86 -13.40
CA THR A 455 -8.11 -20.02 -14.17
C THR A 455 -7.24 -21.26 -13.95
N ALA A 456 -5.92 -21.09 -13.78
CA ALA A 456 -4.96 -22.18 -13.64
C ALA A 456 -4.89 -22.74 -12.20
N ALA A 457 -5.08 -21.91 -11.18
CA ALA A 457 -4.91 -22.29 -9.78
C ALA A 457 -6.05 -23.19 -9.27
N HIS A 458 -5.75 -24.05 -8.28
CA HIS A 458 -6.77 -24.78 -7.54
C HIS A 458 -7.72 -23.83 -6.83
N ARG A 459 -7.20 -22.76 -6.21
CA ARG A 459 -7.97 -21.67 -5.62
C ARG A 459 -7.24 -20.35 -5.79
N PHE A 460 -7.98 -19.29 -6.11
CA PHE A 460 -7.48 -17.94 -6.24
C PHE A 460 -8.35 -16.98 -5.42
N GLU A 461 -7.73 -16.32 -4.44
CA GLU A 461 -8.37 -15.32 -3.59
C GLU A 461 -7.79 -13.93 -3.90
N HIS A 462 -8.65 -13.01 -4.36
CA HIS A 462 -8.31 -11.60 -4.40
C HIS A 462 -8.54 -11.02 -3.02
N VAL A 463 -7.45 -10.83 -2.27
CA VAL A 463 -7.47 -10.43 -0.85
C VAL A 463 -7.96 -9.00 -0.73
N LYS A 464 -9.08 -8.82 -0.03
CA LYS A 464 -9.69 -7.52 0.28
C LYS A 464 -9.90 -7.33 1.78
N THR A 465 -9.45 -8.28 2.57
CA THR A 465 -9.55 -8.27 4.03
C THR A 465 -8.27 -7.76 4.67
N GLY A 466 -8.35 -7.34 5.93
CA GLY A 466 -7.15 -6.92 6.67
C GLY A 466 -6.17 -8.08 6.89
N VAL A 467 -4.89 -7.73 7.11
CA VAL A 467 -3.76 -8.67 7.24
C VAL A 467 -4.04 -9.81 8.21
N GLN A 468 -4.62 -9.55 9.39
CA GLN A 468 -4.93 -10.58 10.39
C GLN A 468 -5.96 -11.61 9.91
N ALA A 469 -7.00 -11.16 9.20
CA ALA A 469 -8.02 -12.05 8.65
C ALA A 469 -7.43 -12.94 7.55
N THR A 470 -6.61 -12.35 6.69
CA THR A 470 -5.89 -13.08 5.63
C THR A 470 -4.94 -14.13 6.20
N ILE A 471 -4.16 -13.79 7.24
CA ILE A 471 -3.28 -14.76 7.93
C ILE A 471 -4.10 -15.93 8.50
N SER A 472 -5.24 -15.63 9.16
CA SER A 472 -6.10 -16.68 9.72
C SER A 472 -6.68 -17.59 8.63
N GLU A 473 -7.04 -17.04 7.49
CA GLU A 473 -7.50 -17.80 6.33
C GLU A 473 -6.40 -18.71 5.78
N ILE A 474 -5.19 -18.18 5.54
CA ILE A 474 -4.06 -18.96 5.04
C ILE A 474 -3.73 -20.11 5.98
N LEU A 475 -3.65 -19.84 7.28
CA LEU A 475 -3.36 -20.87 8.29
C LEU A 475 -4.41 -21.98 8.34
N SER A 476 -5.68 -21.69 8.00
CA SER A 476 -6.76 -22.69 7.94
C SER A 476 -6.59 -23.69 6.80
N VAL A 477 -5.78 -23.37 5.78
CA VAL A 477 -5.56 -24.25 4.61
C VAL A 477 -4.56 -25.37 4.93
N ASP A 478 -3.68 -25.22 5.92
CA ASP A 478 -2.60 -26.17 6.27
C ASP A 478 -1.67 -26.44 5.07
N LEU A 479 -0.94 -25.40 4.66
CA LEU A 479 -0.02 -25.42 3.52
C LEU A 479 1.25 -26.21 3.82
N ASP A 480 1.72 -26.99 2.86
CA ASP A 480 3.02 -27.67 2.91
C ASP A 480 4.16 -26.69 2.58
N LEU A 481 3.91 -25.76 1.62
CA LEU A 481 4.89 -24.76 1.21
C LEU A 481 4.21 -23.44 0.82
N MET A 482 4.85 -22.30 1.12
CA MET A 482 4.42 -20.97 0.70
C MET A 482 5.51 -20.29 -0.12
N ILE A 483 5.13 -19.75 -1.28
CA ILE A 483 6.00 -19.01 -2.21
C ILE A 483 5.71 -17.51 -2.10
N PHE A 484 6.76 -16.73 -1.93
CA PHE A 484 6.74 -15.28 -1.92
C PHE A 484 7.57 -14.75 -3.10
N PRO A 485 6.96 -14.30 -4.20
CA PRO A 485 7.71 -13.79 -5.36
C PRO A 485 8.45 -12.48 -5.11
N ASP A 486 8.02 -11.66 -4.16
CA ASP A 486 8.31 -10.22 -4.09
C ASP A 486 8.51 -9.65 -2.68
N VAL A 487 8.96 -10.44 -1.71
CA VAL A 487 9.23 -9.97 -0.33
C VAL A 487 10.21 -8.81 -0.33
N GLY A 488 9.85 -7.74 0.39
CA GLY A 488 10.66 -6.51 0.49
C GLY A 488 10.21 -5.42 -0.48
N MET A 489 9.44 -5.73 -1.52
CA MET A 489 8.92 -4.71 -2.46
C MET A 489 7.81 -3.85 -1.84
N ASP A 490 7.04 -4.41 -0.91
CA ASP A 490 6.10 -3.66 -0.08
C ASP A 490 6.08 -4.17 1.36
N SER A 491 5.57 -3.33 2.27
CA SER A 491 5.53 -3.64 3.70
C SER A 491 4.51 -4.73 4.05
N GLN A 492 3.45 -4.87 3.27
CA GLN A 492 2.43 -5.90 3.52
C GLN A 492 2.98 -7.30 3.26
N GLN A 493 3.71 -7.51 2.14
CA GLN A 493 4.36 -8.77 1.85
C GLN A 493 5.42 -9.12 2.91
N GLN A 494 6.14 -8.13 3.41
CA GLN A 494 7.11 -8.31 4.49
C GLN A 494 6.43 -8.77 5.79
N VAL A 495 5.27 -8.20 6.15
CA VAL A 495 4.49 -8.61 7.32
C VAL A 495 3.95 -10.03 7.16
N PHE A 496 3.41 -10.40 5.99
CA PHE A 496 2.98 -11.80 5.74
C PHE A 496 4.14 -12.78 5.84
N ALA A 497 5.28 -12.47 5.24
CA ALA A 497 6.46 -13.34 5.24
C ALA A 497 7.12 -13.46 6.63
N ALA A 498 6.87 -12.50 7.53
CA ALA A 498 7.33 -12.58 8.93
C ALA A 498 6.51 -13.55 9.79
N TRP A 499 5.39 -14.08 9.29
CA TRP A 499 4.66 -15.19 9.89
C TRP A 499 5.14 -16.53 9.34
N ARG A 500 5.02 -17.60 10.14
CA ARG A 500 5.15 -18.98 9.63
C ARG A 500 3.80 -19.42 9.08
N LEU A 501 3.55 -19.18 7.78
CA LEU A 501 2.29 -19.47 7.10
C LEU A 501 2.22 -20.90 6.52
N ALA A 502 3.37 -21.55 6.38
CA ALA A 502 3.50 -22.93 5.88
C ALA A 502 4.67 -23.64 6.55
N ALA A 503 4.76 -24.97 6.38
CA ALA A 503 5.88 -25.77 6.89
C ALA A 503 7.23 -25.31 6.31
N VAL A 504 7.25 -24.97 5.00
CA VAL A 504 8.40 -24.40 4.30
C VAL A 504 7.99 -23.09 3.64
N GLN A 505 8.83 -22.05 3.76
CA GLN A 505 8.63 -20.75 3.11
C GLN A 505 9.80 -20.44 2.18
N VAL A 506 9.48 -20.05 0.96
CA VAL A 506 10.47 -19.75 -0.07
C VAL A 506 10.25 -18.38 -0.69
N ALA A 507 11.33 -17.65 -0.91
CA ALA A 507 11.32 -16.36 -1.62
C ALA A 507 11.91 -16.52 -3.03
N LEU A 508 11.37 -15.75 -3.97
CA LEU A 508 11.96 -15.56 -5.31
C LEU A 508 12.63 -14.18 -5.41
N TYR A 509 13.52 -14.02 -6.37
CA TYR A 509 14.29 -12.78 -6.53
C TYR A 509 13.53 -11.64 -7.25
N GLY A 510 12.21 -11.56 -7.08
CA GLY A 510 11.44 -10.36 -7.53
C GLY A 510 11.94 -9.08 -6.86
N HIS A 511 12.45 -9.20 -5.64
CA HIS A 511 13.31 -8.23 -4.97
C HIS A 511 14.68 -8.90 -4.78
N PRO A 512 15.71 -8.55 -5.57
CA PRO A 512 16.92 -9.36 -5.70
C PRO A 512 17.93 -9.13 -4.57
N VAL A 513 17.48 -9.30 -3.33
CA VAL A 513 18.27 -9.27 -2.09
C VAL A 513 17.67 -10.27 -1.09
N SER A 514 18.48 -10.76 -0.16
CA SER A 514 18.01 -11.57 0.98
C SER A 514 16.83 -10.91 1.69
N THR A 515 15.84 -11.69 2.13
CA THR A 515 14.72 -11.16 2.91
C THR A 515 15.13 -10.79 4.34
N GLY A 516 16.18 -11.43 4.86
CA GLY A 516 16.64 -11.30 6.24
C GLY A 516 15.68 -11.91 7.27
N LEU A 517 14.54 -12.46 6.86
CA LEU A 517 13.49 -12.96 7.74
C LEU A 517 13.84 -14.34 8.32
N PRO A 518 13.74 -14.53 9.65
CA PRO A 518 13.96 -15.83 10.27
C PRO A 518 12.98 -16.94 9.85
N GLN A 519 11.83 -16.55 9.29
CA GLN A 519 10.78 -17.46 8.82
C GLN A 519 10.98 -17.91 7.38
N MET A 520 11.93 -17.34 6.64
CA MET A 520 12.21 -17.70 5.25
C MET A 520 13.29 -18.78 5.19
N ASP A 521 12.97 -19.93 4.62
CA ASP A 521 13.86 -21.10 4.63
C ASP A 521 14.77 -21.14 3.40
N VAL A 522 14.24 -20.79 2.23
CA VAL A 522 14.93 -20.90 0.93
C VAL A 522 14.76 -19.62 0.13
N TYR A 523 15.83 -19.22 -0.53
CA TYR A 523 15.82 -18.15 -1.51
C TYR A 523 16.21 -18.69 -2.89
N PHE A 524 15.33 -18.57 -3.87
CA PHE A 524 15.60 -18.94 -5.25
C PHE A 524 16.22 -17.75 -6.02
N SER A 525 17.42 -17.96 -6.54
CA SER A 525 18.13 -17.04 -7.43
C SER A 525 18.56 -17.76 -8.72
N ALA A 526 19.56 -17.27 -9.41
CA ALA A 526 20.01 -17.80 -10.68
C ALA A 526 21.52 -18.05 -10.71
N GLU A 527 21.95 -19.10 -11.40
CA GLU A 527 23.36 -19.40 -11.60
C GLU A 527 24.13 -18.25 -12.25
N ALA A 528 23.53 -17.60 -13.24
CA ALA A 528 24.18 -16.49 -13.95
C ALA A 528 24.25 -15.19 -13.12
N LEU A 529 23.40 -15.04 -12.09
CA LEU A 529 23.38 -13.86 -11.24
C LEU A 529 24.35 -13.95 -10.06
N GLU A 530 24.56 -15.15 -9.55
CA GLU A 530 25.24 -15.36 -8.27
C GLU A 530 26.71 -15.70 -8.47
N PRO A 531 27.63 -14.99 -7.79
CA PRO A 531 29.01 -15.42 -7.70
C PRO A 531 29.14 -16.71 -6.85
N ASP A 532 30.29 -17.39 -6.94
CA ASP A 532 30.50 -18.67 -6.25
C ASP A 532 30.24 -18.63 -4.74
N GLN A 533 30.62 -17.54 -4.12
CA GLN A 533 30.47 -17.36 -2.65
C GLN A 533 29.20 -16.63 -2.23
N ALA A 534 28.19 -16.54 -3.10
CA ALA A 534 26.98 -15.74 -2.85
C ALA A 534 26.15 -16.19 -1.65
N GLN A 535 26.29 -17.44 -1.16
CA GLN A 535 25.58 -17.90 0.04
C GLN A 535 25.81 -16.96 1.24
N SER A 536 26.96 -16.34 1.35
CA SER A 536 27.26 -15.38 2.43
C SER A 536 26.44 -14.09 2.37
N ASP A 537 25.82 -13.79 1.25
CA ASP A 537 24.99 -12.59 1.02
C ASP A 537 23.50 -12.86 1.33
N TYR A 538 23.17 -14.09 1.79
CA TYR A 538 21.81 -14.53 2.09
C TYR A 538 21.69 -15.13 3.48
N SER A 539 20.60 -14.83 4.17
CA SER A 539 20.24 -15.50 5.45
C SER A 539 19.55 -16.85 5.24
N GLU A 540 18.91 -17.00 4.09
CA GLU A 540 18.22 -18.20 3.66
C GLU A 540 19.17 -19.19 2.98
N ARG A 541 18.77 -20.44 2.84
CA ARG A 541 19.46 -21.37 1.95
C ARG A 541 19.29 -20.90 0.49
N LEU A 542 20.39 -20.55 -0.16
CA LEU A 542 20.38 -20.11 -1.56
C LEU A 542 20.28 -21.32 -2.50
N VAL A 543 19.27 -21.32 -3.38
CA VAL A 543 19.11 -22.25 -4.50
C VAL A 543 19.28 -21.51 -5.78
N ARG A 544 20.23 -21.94 -6.63
CA ARG A 544 20.54 -21.31 -7.91
C ARG A 544 19.87 -22.10 -9.03
N LEU A 545 18.93 -21.46 -9.71
CA LEU A 545 18.28 -22.05 -10.88
C LEU A 545 19.10 -21.80 -12.16
N PRO A 546 19.02 -22.66 -13.17
CA PRO A 546 19.76 -22.52 -14.41
C PRO A 546 19.54 -21.17 -15.12
N GLY A 547 20.58 -20.70 -15.78
CA GLY A 547 20.54 -19.48 -16.59
C GLY A 547 20.17 -18.24 -15.78
N LEU A 548 19.09 -17.55 -16.15
CA LEU A 548 18.58 -16.39 -15.43
C LEU A 548 17.63 -16.74 -14.28
N GLY A 549 17.36 -18.01 -14.01
CA GLY A 549 16.47 -18.43 -12.92
C GLY A 549 15.04 -17.88 -13.04
N ALA A 550 14.55 -17.75 -14.24
CA ALA A 550 13.25 -17.13 -14.55
C ALA A 550 12.58 -17.82 -15.74
N ALA A 551 11.25 -17.75 -15.82
CA ALA A 551 10.44 -18.25 -16.93
C ALA A 551 10.06 -17.09 -17.87
N LEU A 552 11.05 -16.56 -18.56
CA LEU A 552 10.89 -15.35 -19.38
C LEU A 552 10.16 -15.64 -20.70
N ILE A 553 9.30 -14.69 -21.10
CA ILE A 553 8.62 -14.69 -22.39
C ILE A 553 9.20 -13.57 -23.24
N ALA A 554 9.56 -13.92 -24.50
CA ALA A 554 10.09 -12.95 -25.44
C ALA A 554 9.07 -11.84 -25.74
N PRO A 555 9.47 -10.57 -25.70
CA PRO A 555 8.57 -9.46 -26.02
C PRO A 555 8.20 -9.45 -27.51
N LYS A 556 6.94 -9.08 -27.82
CA LYS A 556 6.41 -8.94 -29.18
C LYS A 556 5.53 -7.68 -29.28
N PRO A 557 5.54 -6.95 -30.40
CA PRO A 557 6.47 -7.04 -31.53
C PRO A 557 7.83 -6.39 -31.23
N VAL A 558 8.88 -6.83 -31.94
CA VAL A 558 10.21 -6.20 -31.94
C VAL A 558 10.32 -5.31 -33.18
N PRO A 559 10.40 -3.98 -33.04
CA PRO A 559 10.50 -3.09 -34.19
C PRO A 559 11.87 -3.16 -34.86
N ALA A 560 11.91 -2.86 -36.15
CA ALA A 560 13.18 -2.63 -36.85
C ALA A 560 13.74 -1.24 -36.49
N ARG A 561 15.06 -1.12 -36.47
CA ARG A 561 15.70 0.20 -36.32
C ARG A 561 15.30 1.10 -37.51
N SER A 562 14.98 2.36 -37.19
CA SER A 562 14.70 3.37 -38.20
C SER A 562 15.95 3.58 -39.09
N THR A 563 15.76 3.64 -40.39
CA THR A 563 16.86 3.92 -41.34
C THR A 563 17.32 5.35 -41.18
N ILE A 564 18.55 5.53 -40.71
CA ILE A 564 19.23 6.83 -40.69
C ILE A 564 19.99 6.94 -42.02
N SER A 565 19.90 8.08 -42.71
CA SER A 565 20.68 8.35 -43.89
C SER A 565 22.18 8.17 -43.59
N ALA A 566 22.88 7.41 -44.41
CA ALA A 566 24.31 7.13 -44.23
C ALA A 566 25.19 8.40 -44.20
N ASP A 567 24.66 9.52 -44.72
CA ASP A 567 25.38 10.79 -44.82
C ASP A 567 25.21 11.72 -43.59
N SER A 568 24.45 11.32 -42.59
CA SER A 568 24.25 12.19 -41.44
C SER A 568 25.31 11.97 -40.34
N VAL A 569 26.16 12.98 -40.14
CA VAL A 569 27.04 13.09 -38.96
C VAL A 569 26.21 13.43 -37.71
N ALA A 570 25.18 12.63 -37.45
CA ALA A 570 24.32 12.86 -36.29
C ALA A 570 25.06 12.46 -34.99
N PRO A 571 24.84 13.17 -33.89
CA PRO A 571 25.37 12.77 -32.58
C PRO A 571 24.89 11.36 -32.18
N ALA A 572 25.75 10.57 -31.55
CA ALA A 572 25.36 9.26 -31.03
C ALA A 572 24.23 9.38 -30.01
N ARG A 573 23.24 8.50 -30.12
CA ARG A 573 22.03 8.48 -29.29
C ARG A 573 22.19 7.48 -28.16
N LEU A 574 22.57 7.99 -26.99
CA LEU A 574 22.58 7.20 -25.76
C LEU A 574 21.19 7.19 -25.12
N LEU A 575 20.83 6.09 -24.49
CA LEU A 575 19.56 5.94 -23.76
C LEU A 575 19.83 5.31 -22.40
N CYS A 576 19.21 5.84 -21.35
CA CYS A 576 19.13 5.22 -20.03
C CYS A 576 17.66 5.04 -19.65
N VAL A 577 17.21 3.79 -19.58
CA VAL A 577 15.81 3.43 -19.34
C VAL A 577 15.54 3.01 -17.90
N GLN A 578 16.54 3.20 -17.03
CA GLN A 578 16.44 2.81 -15.64
C GLN A 578 15.54 3.77 -14.85
N ASN A 579 14.97 3.27 -13.76
CA ASN A 579 14.33 4.14 -12.77
C ASN A 579 15.41 5.09 -12.19
N LEU A 580 15.14 6.39 -12.19
CA LEU A 580 16.08 7.41 -11.75
C LEU A 580 16.54 7.22 -10.28
N ALA A 581 15.72 6.57 -9.45
CA ALA A 581 16.07 6.19 -8.08
C ALA A 581 17.27 5.24 -7.99
N LYS A 582 17.57 4.47 -9.06
CA LYS A 582 18.72 3.56 -9.12
C LYS A 582 20.04 4.27 -9.47
N LEU A 583 19.95 5.49 -10.00
CA LEU A 583 21.11 6.21 -10.54
C LEU A 583 21.85 6.91 -9.41
N THR A 584 23.10 6.51 -9.22
CA THR A 584 23.97 7.02 -8.16
C THR A 584 24.74 8.27 -8.62
N PRO A 585 25.27 9.07 -7.71
CA PRO A 585 26.21 10.16 -8.05
C PRO A 585 27.42 9.69 -8.86
N GLU A 586 27.90 8.47 -8.63
CA GLU A 586 29.00 7.86 -9.40
C GLU A 586 28.62 7.61 -10.87
N PHE A 587 27.40 7.21 -11.14
CA PHE A 587 26.86 7.09 -12.48
C PHE A 587 26.80 8.44 -13.20
N ASP A 588 26.41 9.50 -12.50
CA ASP A 588 26.38 10.85 -13.06
C ASP A 588 27.77 11.33 -13.50
N LEU A 589 28.82 11.01 -12.73
CA LEU A 589 30.21 11.28 -13.11
C LEU A 589 30.60 10.54 -14.39
N ALA A 590 30.27 9.25 -14.51
CA ALA A 590 30.52 8.48 -15.70
C ALA A 590 29.80 9.07 -16.94
N VAL A 591 28.55 9.46 -16.81
CA VAL A 591 27.77 10.14 -17.85
C VAL A 591 28.42 11.45 -18.27
N ALA A 592 28.81 12.28 -17.31
CA ALA A 592 29.46 13.56 -17.59
C ALA A 592 30.77 13.38 -18.37
N GLU A 593 31.60 12.40 -17.99
CA GLU A 593 32.84 12.07 -18.68
C GLU A 593 32.60 11.56 -20.11
N ILE A 594 31.62 10.66 -20.31
CA ILE A 594 31.23 10.16 -21.66
C ILE A 594 30.81 11.32 -22.54
N LEU A 595 29.95 12.19 -22.04
CA LEU A 595 29.47 13.34 -22.80
C LEU A 595 30.58 14.36 -23.05
N ALA A 596 31.45 14.64 -22.10
CA ALA A 596 32.57 15.57 -22.30
C ALA A 596 33.57 15.10 -23.40
N LYS A 597 33.73 13.78 -23.56
CA LYS A 597 34.65 13.16 -24.51
C LYS A 597 34.01 12.74 -25.85
N SER A 598 32.74 13.09 -26.07
CA SER A 598 31.99 12.74 -27.30
C SER A 598 31.03 13.87 -27.70
N ASN A 599 30.35 13.72 -28.84
CA ASN A 599 29.26 14.60 -29.29
C ASN A 599 27.86 13.97 -28.97
N ALA A 600 27.79 12.87 -28.23
CA ALA A 600 26.58 12.12 -27.97
C ALA A 600 25.50 12.93 -27.22
N THR A 601 24.25 12.56 -27.39
CA THR A 601 23.13 12.99 -26.56
C THR A 601 22.67 11.82 -25.69
N LEU A 602 22.22 12.10 -24.46
CA LEU A 602 21.67 11.09 -23.57
C LEU A 602 20.19 11.37 -23.30
N THR A 603 19.38 10.35 -23.45
CA THR A 603 17.94 10.42 -23.21
C THR A 603 17.56 9.59 -21.98
N PHE A 604 16.73 10.15 -21.10
CA PHE A 604 16.09 9.45 -20.00
C PHE A 604 14.57 9.36 -20.25
N ILE A 605 13.91 8.42 -19.60
CA ILE A 605 12.44 8.28 -19.64
C ILE A 605 11.84 8.95 -18.40
N ASP A 606 10.96 9.94 -18.64
CA ASP A 606 10.22 10.62 -17.58
C ASP A 606 9.00 9.80 -17.15
N ARG A 607 9.16 9.06 -16.07
CA ARG A 607 8.05 8.31 -15.45
C ARG A 607 7.35 9.11 -14.36
N GLN A 608 8.06 10.06 -13.75
CA GLN A 608 7.59 10.90 -12.66
C GLN A 608 8.26 12.28 -12.73
N PRO A 609 7.57 13.31 -13.25
CA PRO A 609 8.16 14.64 -13.50
C PRO A 609 8.84 15.27 -12.28
N VAL A 610 8.28 15.08 -11.08
CA VAL A 610 8.86 15.62 -9.82
C VAL A 610 10.22 15.00 -9.53
N VAL A 611 10.35 13.68 -9.66
CA VAL A 611 11.62 12.95 -9.45
C VAL A 611 12.61 13.29 -10.55
N SER A 612 12.14 13.34 -11.80
CA SER A 612 12.96 13.68 -12.96
C SER A 612 13.58 15.08 -12.83
N ALA A 613 12.79 16.07 -12.42
CA ALA A 613 13.28 17.44 -12.21
C ALA A 613 14.40 17.49 -11.14
N ARG A 614 14.28 16.74 -10.06
CA ARG A 614 15.30 16.70 -8.99
C ARG A 614 16.55 15.94 -9.41
N TYR A 615 16.39 14.80 -10.07
CA TYR A 615 17.50 14.06 -10.64
C TYR A 615 18.28 14.92 -11.65
N LEU A 616 17.58 15.57 -12.57
CA LEU A 616 18.20 16.42 -13.58
C LEU A 616 18.92 17.63 -12.97
N ALA A 617 18.40 18.21 -11.88
CA ALA A 617 19.11 19.28 -11.16
C ALA A 617 20.44 18.79 -10.55
N ARG A 618 20.50 17.55 -10.00
CA ARG A 618 21.73 16.91 -9.53
C ARG A 618 22.70 16.69 -10.69
N LEU A 619 22.24 16.08 -11.77
CA LEU A 619 23.05 15.78 -12.95
C LEU A 619 23.58 17.06 -13.61
N GLN A 620 22.78 18.14 -13.70
CA GLN A 620 23.18 19.41 -14.28
C GLN A 620 24.41 20.00 -13.60
N SER A 621 24.48 19.91 -12.26
CA SER A 621 25.64 20.40 -11.51
C SER A 621 26.92 19.65 -11.87
N VAL A 622 26.84 18.33 -12.09
CA VAL A 622 27.95 17.48 -12.49
C VAL A 622 28.37 17.76 -13.94
N LEU A 623 27.39 17.91 -14.85
CA LEU A 623 27.65 18.25 -16.25
C LEU A 623 28.35 19.60 -16.40
N LEU A 624 27.90 20.61 -15.66
CA LEU A 624 28.50 21.94 -15.67
C LEU A 624 29.97 21.89 -15.23
N ALA A 625 30.28 21.12 -14.18
CA ALA A 625 31.65 20.93 -13.69
C ALA A 625 32.57 20.25 -14.74
N HIS A 626 32.00 19.51 -15.70
CA HIS A 626 32.71 18.85 -16.78
C HIS A 626 32.65 19.63 -18.11
N GLY A 627 32.11 20.85 -18.13
CA GLY A 627 31.98 21.67 -19.34
C GLY A 627 30.99 21.12 -20.38
N VAL A 628 30.01 20.32 -19.95
CA VAL A 628 29.01 19.71 -20.83
C VAL A 628 27.73 20.55 -20.83
N ALA A 629 27.27 20.90 -22.04
CA ALA A 629 26.01 21.61 -22.23
C ALA A 629 24.80 20.75 -21.83
N PHE A 630 23.88 21.29 -21.02
CA PHE A 630 22.74 20.54 -20.49
C PHE A 630 21.73 20.15 -21.56
N GLU A 631 21.65 20.86 -22.67
CA GLU A 631 20.78 20.61 -23.83
C GLU A 631 21.06 19.26 -24.49
N ARG A 632 22.18 18.62 -24.17
CA ARG A 632 22.54 17.28 -24.61
C ARG A 632 21.82 16.18 -23.84
N ILE A 633 21.20 16.54 -22.72
CA ILE A 633 20.30 15.66 -21.97
C ILE A 633 18.88 15.85 -22.53
N LYS A 634 18.22 14.75 -22.83
CA LYS A 634 16.83 14.71 -23.27
C LYS A 634 15.98 13.94 -22.27
N LEU A 635 14.75 14.38 -22.11
CA LEU A 635 13.77 13.70 -21.28
C LEU A 635 12.57 13.36 -22.16
N LEU A 636 12.26 12.06 -22.30
CA LEU A 636 11.08 11.59 -23.02
C LEU A 636 9.96 11.28 -22.02
N PRO A 637 8.74 11.73 -22.27
CA PRO A 637 7.60 11.34 -21.45
C PRO A 637 7.39 9.82 -21.50
N ALA A 638 6.73 9.27 -20.49
CA ALA A 638 6.27 7.89 -20.53
C ALA A 638 5.36 7.70 -21.76
N CYS A 639 5.61 6.66 -22.52
CA CYS A 639 4.97 6.39 -23.80
C CYS A 639 4.40 4.98 -23.86
N ALA A 640 3.65 4.66 -24.89
CA ALA A 640 3.16 3.31 -25.16
C ALA A 640 4.33 2.33 -25.33
N TYR A 641 4.10 1.05 -24.97
CA TYR A 641 5.16 0.03 -25.01
C TYR A 641 5.78 -0.12 -26.42
N SER A 642 5.00 0.00 -27.49
CA SER A 642 5.49 -0.04 -28.87
C SER A 642 6.44 1.12 -29.20
N GLU A 643 6.14 2.33 -28.72
CA GLU A 643 7.00 3.50 -28.87
C GLU A 643 8.27 3.36 -28.04
N PHE A 644 8.16 2.85 -26.82
CA PHE A 644 9.31 2.54 -25.97
C PHE A 644 10.27 1.55 -26.67
N MET A 645 9.74 0.46 -27.24
CA MET A 645 10.53 -0.52 -28.00
C MET A 645 11.19 0.12 -29.23
N GLN A 646 10.54 1.09 -29.90
CA GLN A 646 11.16 1.82 -31.03
C GLN A 646 12.30 2.70 -30.55
N GLN A 647 12.17 3.39 -29.40
CA GLN A 647 13.27 4.17 -28.81
C GLN A 647 14.48 3.28 -28.52
N LEU A 648 14.25 2.07 -27.98
CA LEU A 648 15.31 1.09 -27.77
C LEU A 648 15.98 0.67 -29.09
N ALA A 649 15.20 0.30 -30.11
CA ALA A 649 15.73 -0.11 -31.38
C ALA A 649 16.57 0.98 -32.06
N ASP A 650 16.18 2.23 -31.89
CA ASP A 650 16.81 3.40 -32.48
C ASP A 650 18.04 3.92 -31.74
N ALA A 651 18.20 3.57 -30.45
CA ALA A 651 19.36 3.98 -29.64
C ALA A 651 20.66 3.33 -30.19
N ASP A 652 21.79 4.02 -30.12
CA ASP A 652 23.10 3.47 -30.50
C ASP A 652 23.69 2.62 -29.38
N LEU A 653 23.51 3.04 -28.14
CA LEU A 653 23.92 2.33 -26.93
C LEU A 653 22.97 2.65 -25.77
N VAL A 654 22.61 1.65 -24.99
CA VAL A 654 21.89 1.82 -23.71
C VAL A 654 22.89 1.75 -22.58
N LEU A 655 22.76 2.66 -21.59
CA LEU A 655 23.58 2.67 -20.38
C LEU A 655 22.78 2.09 -19.21
N ASP A 656 23.33 1.07 -18.56
CA ASP A 656 22.74 0.45 -17.38
C ASP A 656 23.30 1.04 -16.08
N SER A 657 22.54 0.90 -14.98
CA SER A 657 22.91 1.40 -13.65
C SER A 657 23.80 0.42 -12.89
N PRO A 658 24.78 0.90 -12.10
CA PRO A 658 25.82 0.05 -11.52
C PRO A 658 25.34 -0.85 -10.36
N TRP A 659 24.72 -0.29 -9.34
CA TRP A 659 24.41 -1.02 -8.08
C TRP A 659 23.12 -1.83 -8.12
N PHE A 660 22.19 -1.45 -8.97
CA PHE A 660 20.92 -2.14 -9.21
C PHE A 660 20.61 -2.14 -10.70
N SER A 661 21.05 -3.17 -11.40
CA SER A 661 20.96 -3.24 -12.86
C SER A 661 19.53 -3.41 -13.38
N GLY A 662 19.39 -3.25 -14.70
CA GLY A 662 18.13 -3.47 -15.39
C GLY A 662 17.75 -4.95 -15.42
N GLY A 663 16.46 -5.23 -15.15
CA GLY A 663 15.87 -6.54 -15.38
C GLY A 663 15.06 -6.54 -16.68
N ALA A 664 13.74 -6.32 -16.58
CA ALA A 664 12.84 -6.29 -17.74
C ALA A 664 13.25 -5.29 -18.82
N SER A 665 13.77 -4.11 -18.45
CA SER A 665 14.26 -3.11 -19.40
C SER A 665 15.48 -3.59 -20.19
N SER A 666 16.34 -4.38 -19.57
CA SER A 666 17.50 -4.97 -20.27
C SER A 666 17.08 -6.10 -21.21
N ILE A 667 16.09 -6.92 -20.82
CA ILE A 667 15.46 -7.91 -21.72
C ILE A 667 14.85 -7.21 -22.93
N ASP A 668 14.11 -6.12 -22.74
CA ASP A 668 13.52 -5.35 -23.84
C ASP A 668 14.59 -4.76 -24.76
N THR A 669 15.67 -4.21 -24.19
CA THR A 669 16.80 -3.66 -24.94
C THR A 669 17.48 -4.72 -25.80
N LEU A 670 17.81 -5.87 -25.22
CA LEU A 670 18.45 -6.98 -25.93
C LEU A 670 17.51 -7.62 -26.96
N SER A 671 16.21 -7.69 -26.67
CA SER A 671 15.20 -8.13 -27.64
C SER A 671 15.08 -7.19 -28.84
N ALA A 672 15.23 -5.87 -28.62
CA ALA A 672 15.29 -4.88 -29.70
C ALA A 672 16.58 -4.97 -30.53
N GLY A 673 17.54 -5.80 -30.12
CA GLY A 673 18.84 -5.96 -30.79
C GLY A 673 19.79 -4.80 -30.53
N THR A 674 19.61 -4.06 -29.45
CA THR A 674 20.38 -2.88 -29.10
C THR A 674 21.47 -3.21 -28.08
N PRO A 675 22.72 -2.77 -28.30
CA PRO A 675 23.79 -2.92 -27.33
C PRO A 675 23.45 -2.19 -26.04
N ILE A 676 23.69 -2.87 -24.92
CA ILE A 676 23.57 -2.30 -23.58
C ILE A 676 24.90 -2.48 -22.84
N LEU A 677 25.40 -1.42 -22.25
CA LEU A 677 26.63 -1.45 -21.46
C LEU A 677 26.26 -1.60 -20.00
N ALA A 678 26.68 -2.71 -19.38
CA ALA A 678 26.50 -3.00 -17.98
C ALA A 678 27.73 -2.61 -17.17
N TRP A 679 27.50 -2.33 -15.88
CA TRP A 679 28.56 -2.10 -14.90
C TRP A 679 28.51 -3.22 -13.86
N GLU A 680 29.59 -4.00 -13.75
CA GLU A 680 29.62 -5.16 -12.87
C GLU A 680 29.52 -4.78 -11.40
N SER A 681 28.73 -5.56 -10.66
CA SER A 681 28.60 -5.46 -9.22
C SER A 681 28.86 -6.84 -8.58
N ARG A 682 29.24 -6.85 -7.29
CA ARG A 682 29.39 -8.08 -6.51
C ARG A 682 28.02 -8.77 -6.28
N PHE A 683 26.94 -8.00 -6.13
CA PHE A 683 25.64 -8.50 -5.70
C PHE A 683 24.72 -8.80 -6.90
N ALA A 684 23.88 -9.84 -6.77
CA ALA A 684 22.90 -10.24 -7.81
C ALA A 684 22.05 -9.08 -8.34
N ARG A 685 21.64 -8.13 -7.45
CA ARG A 685 20.86 -6.95 -7.82
C ARG A 685 21.54 -6.06 -8.87
N GLY A 686 22.85 -6.00 -8.90
CA GLY A 686 23.63 -5.24 -9.90
C GLY A 686 24.16 -6.07 -11.05
N ARG A 687 23.87 -7.38 -11.12
CA ARG A 687 24.44 -8.30 -12.11
C ARG A 687 23.46 -8.73 -13.20
N GLN A 688 22.18 -8.36 -13.13
CA GLN A 688 21.17 -8.91 -14.05
C GLN A 688 21.50 -8.67 -15.51
N THR A 689 21.85 -7.45 -15.92
CA THR A 689 22.25 -7.14 -17.30
C THR A 689 23.56 -7.84 -17.68
N GLY A 690 24.54 -7.86 -16.79
CA GLY A 690 25.81 -8.54 -16.99
C GLY A 690 25.62 -10.05 -17.25
N ALA A 691 24.76 -10.71 -16.47
CA ALA A 691 24.39 -12.11 -16.66
C ALA A 691 23.74 -12.37 -18.01
N MET A 692 22.82 -11.51 -18.44
CA MET A 692 22.21 -11.59 -19.77
C MET A 692 23.27 -11.48 -20.88
N LEU A 693 24.19 -10.55 -20.75
CA LEU A 693 25.28 -10.35 -21.70
C LEU A 693 26.22 -11.56 -21.75
N GLN A 694 26.54 -12.16 -20.61
CA GLN A 694 27.37 -13.40 -20.57
C GLN A 694 26.66 -14.56 -21.24
N ILE A 695 25.37 -14.78 -21.05
CA ILE A 695 24.56 -15.81 -21.74
C ILE A 695 24.59 -15.59 -23.28
N LEU A 696 24.58 -14.33 -23.72
CA LEU A 696 24.65 -13.98 -25.13
C LEU A 696 26.08 -14.06 -25.71
N GLY A 697 27.12 -14.30 -24.88
CA GLY A 697 28.52 -14.29 -25.29
C GLY A 697 29.07 -12.89 -25.58
N LEU A 698 28.60 -11.89 -24.85
CA LEU A 698 28.90 -10.45 -24.98
C LEU A 698 29.54 -9.86 -23.74
N SER A 699 30.44 -10.61 -23.09
CA SER A 699 31.07 -10.17 -21.81
C SER A 699 31.91 -8.90 -21.99
N GLU A 700 32.31 -8.55 -23.20
CA GLU A 700 32.97 -7.28 -23.51
C GLU A 700 32.10 -6.04 -23.21
N LEU A 701 30.79 -6.20 -23.16
CA LEU A 701 29.83 -5.14 -22.76
C LEU A 701 29.63 -5.03 -21.24
N VAL A 702 30.38 -5.79 -20.45
CA VAL A 702 30.36 -5.69 -18.98
C VAL A 702 31.61 -4.94 -18.52
N ALA A 703 31.43 -3.76 -17.95
CA ALA A 703 32.51 -2.93 -17.42
C ALA A 703 32.82 -3.29 -15.98
N SER A 704 34.10 -3.33 -15.62
CA SER A 704 34.58 -3.69 -14.29
C SER A 704 34.56 -2.53 -13.28
N ASN A 705 34.56 -1.29 -13.75
CA ASN A 705 34.57 -0.07 -12.94
C ASN A 705 34.13 1.14 -13.79
N LYS A 706 34.08 2.34 -13.16
CA LYS A 706 33.66 3.59 -13.81
C LYS A 706 34.53 3.90 -15.07
N ASP A 707 35.83 3.80 -14.96
CA ASP A 707 36.75 4.21 -16.03
C ASP A 707 36.65 3.25 -17.22
N ASP A 708 36.49 1.94 -16.97
CA ASP A 708 36.22 0.93 -17.98
C ASP A 708 34.86 1.14 -18.65
N PHE A 709 33.83 1.53 -17.87
CA PHE A 709 32.52 1.86 -18.41
C PHE A 709 32.56 3.05 -19.36
N VAL A 710 33.26 4.11 -18.99
CA VAL A 710 33.50 5.29 -19.84
C VAL A 710 34.27 4.89 -21.13
N ALA A 711 35.36 4.15 -20.97
CA ALA A 711 36.20 3.74 -22.09
C ALA A 711 35.43 2.88 -23.10
N LYS A 712 34.69 1.88 -22.64
CA LYS A 712 33.85 1.00 -23.49
C LYS A 712 32.75 1.78 -24.20
N ALA A 713 32.04 2.68 -23.49
CA ALA A 713 31.02 3.52 -24.11
C ALA A 713 31.59 4.34 -25.28
N LEU A 714 32.75 4.98 -25.04
CA LEU A 714 33.43 5.77 -26.08
C LEU A 714 33.93 4.92 -27.27
N ALA A 715 34.45 3.72 -26.99
CA ALA A 715 34.91 2.80 -28.03
C ALA A 715 33.74 2.36 -28.95
N ILE A 716 32.63 1.91 -28.35
CA ILE A 716 31.45 1.46 -29.09
C ILE A 716 30.87 2.60 -29.95
N MET A 717 30.80 3.83 -29.43
CA MET A 717 30.27 4.97 -30.16
C MET A 717 31.15 5.39 -31.37
N ARG A 718 32.44 5.13 -31.30
CA ARG A 718 33.41 5.51 -32.34
C ARG A 718 33.55 4.47 -33.44
N ASP A 719 33.10 3.24 -33.26
CA ASP A 719 33.23 2.13 -34.16
C ASP A 719 31.85 1.61 -34.66
N PRO A 720 31.36 2.09 -35.82
CA PRO A 720 30.08 1.65 -36.39
C PRO A 720 30.08 0.16 -36.77
N ASP A 721 31.24 -0.38 -37.16
CA ASP A 721 31.35 -1.81 -37.50
C ASP A 721 31.22 -2.68 -36.27
N GLN A 722 31.81 -2.24 -35.16
CA GLN A 722 31.59 -2.88 -33.84
C GLN A 722 30.11 -2.82 -33.42
N GLN A 723 29.46 -1.69 -33.57
CA GLN A 723 28.01 -1.56 -33.26
C GLN A 723 27.18 -2.55 -34.11
N LEU A 724 27.46 -2.65 -35.37
CA LEU A 724 26.77 -3.58 -36.28
C LEU A 724 26.98 -5.04 -35.88
N ARG A 725 28.22 -5.43 -35.59
CA ARG A 725 28.54 -6.78 -35.09
C ARG A 725 27.81 -7.11 -33.80
N LEU A 726 27.83 -6.21 -32.83
CA LEU A 726 27.14 -6.39 -31.55
C LEU A 726 25.64 -6.59 -31.76
N ARG A 727 25.00 -5.77 -32.61
CA ARG A 727 23.57 -5.91 -32.94
C ARG A 727 23.24 -7.25 -33.60
N GLN A 728 24.06 -7.70 -34.50
CA GLN A 728 23.90 -8.99 -35.19
C GLN A 728 24.03 -10.15 -34.20
N GLN A 729 25.02 -10.09 -33.31
CA GLN A 729 25.25 -11.10 -32.29
C GLN A 729 24.11 -11.14 -31.24
N ILE A 730 23.61 -9.97 -30.79
CA ILE A 730 22.48 -9.88 -29.91
C ILE A 730 21.24 -10.53 -30.55
N LYS A 731 20.90 -10.16 -31.79
CA LYS A 731 19.75 -10.73 -32.51
C LYS A 731 19.90 -12.24 -32.74
N GLY A 732 21.07 -12.72 -33.07
CA GLY A 732 21.33 -14.15 -33.26
C GLY A 732 21.18 -14.98 -31.97
N ASN A 733 21.57 -14.42 -30.84
CA ASN A 733 21.67 -15.14 -29.58
C ASN A 733 20.52 -14.84 -28.58
N SER A 734 19.68 -13.83 -28.82
CA SER A 734 18.65 -13.37 -27.85
C SER A 734 17.70 -14.49 -27.40
N HIS A 735 17.45 -15.49 -28.25
CA HIS A 735 16.62 -16.66 -27.90
C HIS A 735 17.14 -17.44 -26.70
N ARG A 736 18.45 -17.38 -26.37
CA ARG A 736 19.06 -18.05 -25.21
C ARG A 736 18.57 -17.51 -23.87
N LEU A 737 18.07 -16.25 -23.83
CA LEU A 737 17.51 -15.66 -22.62
C LEU A 737 16.18 -16.30 -22.21
N PHE A 738 15.51 -17.00 -23.14
CA PHE A 738 14.17 -17.55 -22.97
C PHE A 738 14.15 -19.08 -22.83
N ALA A 739 15.26 -19.66 -22.35
CA ALA A 739 15.39 -21.10 -22.14
C ALA A 739 14.51 -21.57 -20.96
N ASP A 740 13.88 -22.75 -21.11
CA ASP A 740 12.89 -23.28 -20.15
C ASP A 740 13.51 -24.12 -18.99
N ALA A 741 14.84 -24.28 -18.97
CA ALA A 741 15.50 -25.12 -17.98
C ALA A 741 15.21 -24.70 -16.52
N ALA A 742 15.13 -23.38 -16.27
CA ALA A 742 14.83 -22.85 -14.94
C ALA A 742 13.44 -23.27 -14.44
N THR A 743 12.42 -23.30 -15.31
CA THR A 743 11.06 -23.72 -14.93
C THR A 743 11.02 -25.16 -14.49
N LYS A 744 11.69 -26.05 -15.21
CA LYS A 744 11.76 -27.48 -14.88
C LYS A 744 12.44 -27.71 -13.54
N GLN A 745 13.63 -27.11 -13.35
CA GLN A 745 14.35 -27.24 -12.08
C GLN A 745 13.58 -26.62 -10.90
N PHE A 746 12.93 -25.49 -11.09
CA PHE A 746 12.11 -24.86 -10.04
C PHE A 746 10.98 -25.77 -9.58
N VAL A 747 10.25 -26.39 -10.52
CA VAL A 747 9.17 -27.33 -10.17
C VAL A 747 9.72 -28.51 -9.37
N VAL A 748 10.84 -29.12 -9.80
CA VAL A 748 11.51 -30.22 -9.09
C VAL A 748 11.89 -29.83 -7.68
N GLU A 749 12.54 -28.67 -7.47
CA GLU A 749 12.96 -28.19 -6.15
C GLU A 749 11.76 -27.92 -5.24
N VAL A 750 10.72 -27.25 -5.76
CA VAL A 750 9.51 -26.94 -4.96
C VAL A 750 8.77 -28.20 -4.56
N LEU A 751 8.64 -29.20 -5.46
CA LEU A 751 8.01 -30.48 -5.14
C LEU A 751 8.80 -31.24 -4.08
N ALA A 752 10.12 -31.29 -4.19
CA ALA A 752 10.99 -31.89 -3.20
C ALA A 752 10.86 -31.22 -1.82
N LEU A 753 10.85 -29.88 -1.79
CA LEU A 753 10.65 -29.09 -0.57
C LEU A 753 9.25 -29.29 0.05
N ALA A 754 8.22 -29.48 -0.78
CA ALA A 754 6.86 -29.80 -0.33
C ALA A 754 6.69 -31.27 0.10
N GLY A 755 7.73 -32.12 -0.02
CA GLY A 755 7.70 -33.54 0.37
C GLY A 755 6.95 -34.43 -0.63
N VAL A 756 6.93 -34.07 -1.91
CA VAL A 756 6.48 -34.95 -3.00
C VAL A 756 7.59 -35.95 -3.31
N ALA A 757 7.29 -37.25 -3.30
CA ALA A 757 8.23 -38.31 -3.68
C ALA A 757 8.42 -38.27 -5.21
N LEU A 758 9.53 -37.71 -5.67
CA LEU A 758 9.88 -37.69 -7.09
C LEU A 758 10.25 -39.12 -7.53
N GLY A 759 9.43 -39.72 -8.40
CA GLY A 759 9.77 -41.01 -9.01
C GLY A 759 11.08 -40.90 -9.82
N GLN A 760 11.83 -42.01 -9.94
CA GLN A 760 13.16 -42.06 -10.62
C GLN A 760 13.16 -41.52 -12.06
N SER A 761 11.99 -41.40 -12.72
CA SER A 761 11.86 -40.85 -14.06
C SER A 761 12.05 -39.33 -14.13
N ALA A 762 11.93 -38.59 -13.03
CA ALA A 762 12.06 -37.12 -13.01
C ALA A 762 13.55 -36.65 -12.88
N ILE A 763 14.45 -37.56 -12.52
CA ILE A 763 15.89 -37.30 -12.27
C ILE A 763 16.73 -37.42 -13.55
N VAL A 764 16.20 -38.02 -14.62
CA VAL A 764 16.95 -38.37 -15.85
C VAL A 764 16.60 -37.48 -17.04
N ALA A 765 16.31 -36.22 -16.83
CA ALA A 765 16.22 -35.25 -17.92
C ALA A 765 17.21 -34.08 -17.68
N ASN A 766 18.48 -34.46 -17.44
CA ASN A 766 19.62 -33.53 -17.53
C ASN A 766 20.14 -33.44 -18.94
#